data_99cfa263bd46092a0c6e7fff78e67f9f
#
_entry.id   99cfa263bd46092a0c6e7fff78e67f9f
#
_cell.length_a   1.000
_cell.length_b   1.000
_cell.length_c   1.000
_cell.angle_alpha   90.00
_cell.angle_beta   90.00
_cell.angle_gamma   90.00
#
_symmetry.space_group_name_H-M   'P 1'
#
loop_
_entity.id
_entity.type
_entity.pdbx_description
1 polymer ?
#
loop_
_entity_poly.entity_id
_entity_poly.type
_entity_poly.pdbx_seq_one_letter_code
_entity_poly.pdbx_strand_id
1 'polypeptide(L)'
;VKCGIVAVFVVLMSCLGNAHAGEVQPSVVVQQIKGRPVIDGILNEEEWMQAKKITNFGQVEPREGEEVSERTEVLLMRTSEALYLGVRCFDRSPSEVLARDRRRDSTGSGDDRLRIVIDPFARGTEGYFFGIAAGGSSADGIVRAGNRPEMEWDCIWDVRTRVTAEGWVAEIEIPFRSIAFEPNQESWGFNIERVIRRKEEKLRWASPTRKKLLYAMEGAGRITGMRDLKTGLGLDVRPSLVSRWREEMGGSNTFEIVPSIDAFFRVTPSLTTTLSWQTDFADTEVDKRVVNTTRFPLFFPEKRAFFLEDARYFRFGGIRRSPLPFHSRTIGLSGNGERVPIEMGGKLTGKVGDWNLGLLGVGLEGKGGVEADDVFAGRVTYDLFKESQVGVIVTDGDPRGNGSARTYGLDFHLKDSSYLGRDGKTGELIGWLMQTDGDGLDDYGWGLTGIYPNNPLYMRVGLQRVGKDLDPAMGFVRRPGIYEFSSFFSYEFESGGRNWNEIDFDFSAGFDADLGGQILSEDFEFDVTFERKGGGEYNVGIEHERERFLEDFEILDGVIIPVGDYRHTRVFGGFSTPSSWRWGSRLKLSAGEYLGGQRQGIDLEMFWKPSSQWATRVSVNNDWNQLPGGDFETFVVNGALQWTPTTELLLTTDLQYDNLSEKVGINGRVRWTVKPGSNVYFVVNQSLTKMGPE
;
A
#
# COMPACT_ATOMS: atom_id res chain seq x y z
N VAL A 1 -19.06 -21.62 -23.61
CA VAL A 1 -18.22 -20.72 -22.80
C VAL A 1 -17.37 -19.82 -23.70
N LYS A 2 -16.86 -20.28 -24.88
CA LYS A 2 -16.01 -19.45 -25.77
C LYS A 2 -16.72 -18.24 -26.43
N CYS A 3 -18.04 -18.21 -26.56
CA CYS A 3 -18.76 -17.07 -27.18
C CYS A 3 -19.21 -15.96 -26.19
N GLY A 4 -19.36 -16.26 -24.89
CA GLY A 4 -19.82 -15.29 -23.91
C GLY A 4 -18.75 -14.32 -23.42
N ILE A 5 -17.50 -14.78 -23.35
CA ILE A 5 -16.35 -13.98 -22.85
C ILE A 5 -15.93 -12.90 -23.84
N VAL A 6 -15.99 -13.18 -25.14
CA VAL A 6 -15.67 -12.21 -26.21
C VAL A 6 -16.70 -11.07 -26.28
N ALA A 7 -17.96 -11.34 -25.94
CA ALA A 7 -19.01 -10.31 -25.99
C ALA A 7 -18.88 -9.27 -24.86
N VAL A 8 -18.36 -9.63 -23.68
CA VAL A 8 -18.12 -8.69 -22.58
C VAL A 8 -16.94 -7.76 -22.89
N PHE A 9 -15.90 -8.26 -23.59
CA PHE A 9 -14.74 -7.43 -23.98
C PHE A 9 -15.03 -6.47 -25.15
N VAL A 10 -15.91 -6.85 -26.07
CA VAL A 10 -16.28 -6.00 -27.23
C VAL A 10 -17.11 -4.79 -26.81
N VAL A 11 -17.92 -4.90 -25.76
CA VAL A 11 -18.70 -3.77 -25.22
C VAL A 11 -17.80 -2.73 -24.54
N LEU A 12 -16.63 -3.11 -24.05
CA LEU A 12 -15.67 -2.20 -23.41
C LEU A 12 -14.84 -1.38 -24.43
N MET A 13 -14.75 -1.77 -25.70
CA MET A 13 -13.88 -1.15 -26.69
C MET A 13 -14.52 -0.09 -27.62
N SER A 14 -15.82 0.10 -27.62
CA SER A 14 -16.45 1.07 -28.50
C SER A 14 -16.70 2.40 -27.79
N CYS A 15 -15.81 3.37 -27.95
CA CYS A 15 -16.04 4.82 -28.03
C CYS A 15 -14.83 5.64 -27.57
N LEU A 16 -13.92 5.86 -28.51
CA LEU A 16 -12.98 6.99 -28.44
C LEU A 16 -13.64 8.16 -29.20
N GLY A 17 -14.14 9.15 -28.47
CA GLY A 17 -14.63 10.33 -29.17
C GLY A 17 -15.45 11.31 -28.33
N ASN A 18 -14.94 12.49 -28.23
CA ASN A 18 -15.46 13.82 -27.85
C ASN A 18 -15.05 14.34 -26.49
N ALA A 19 -14.11 15.30 -26.53
CA ALA A 19 -13.79 16.17 -25.41
C ALA A 19 -14.99 17.06 -25.08
N HIS A 20 -15.62 16.87 -23.95
CA HIS A 20 -16.57 17.80 -23.36
C HIS A 20 -15.85 18.79 -22.44
N ALA A 21 -16.37 20.01 -22.36
CA ALA A 21 -15.86 21.06 -21.46
C ALA A 21 -15.94 20.56 -20.00
N GLY A 22 -14.78 20.30 -19.41
CA GLY A 22 -14.68 19.81 -18.03
C GLY A 22 -15.17 20.87 -17.03
N GLU A 23 -15.66 20.41 -15.87
CA GLU A 23 -16.00 21.22 -14.73
C GLU A 23 -14.82 22.14 -14.35
N VAL A 24 -15.05 23.45 -14.21
CA VAL A 24 -13.98 24.42 -13.88
C VAL A 24 -13.48 24.13 -12.48
N GLN A 25 -12.29 23.56 -12.38
CA GLN A 25 -11.66 23.27 -11.11
C GLN A 25 -11.20 24.55 -10.40
N PRO A 26 -11.35 24.66 -9.07
CA PRO A 26 -10.93 25.83 -8.32
C PRO A 26 -9.40 26.01 -8.44
N SER A 27 -8.96 27.26 -8.48
CA SER A 27 -7.55 27.62 -8.59
C SER A 27 -7.17 28.69 -7.59
N VAL A 28 -5.94 28.60 -7.06
CA VAL A 28 -5.36 29.58 -6.15
C VAL A 28 -3.91 29.85 -6.50
N VAL A 29 -3.53 31.14 -6.47
CA VAL A 29 -2.13 31.55 -6.67
C VAL A 29 -1.39 31.46 -5.35
N VAL A 30 -0.30 30.66 -5.31
CA VAL A 30 0.55 30.54 -4.13
C VAL A 30 1.46 31.76 -4.01
N GLN A 31 1.35 32.47 -2.89
CA GLN A 31 2.14 33.67 -2.64
C GLN A 31 3.60 33.30 -2.36
N GLN A 32 4.52 33.93 -3.08
CA GLN A 32 5.95 33.84 -2.76
C GLN A 32 6.30 34.78 -1.61
N ILE A 33 6.99 34.25 -0.61
CA ILE A 33 7.49 35.00 0.55
C ILE A 33 9.02 34.92 0.62
N LYS A 34 9.63 35.82 1.39
CA LYS A 34 11.10 35.88 1.58
C LYS A 34 11.55 35.18 2.88
N GLY A 35 10.77 35.32 3.93
CA GLY A 35 11.01 34.66 5.22
C GLY A 35 10.69 33.18 5.19
N ARG A 36 11.24 32.43 6.14
CA ARG A 36 10.90 31.04 6.40
C ARG A 36 10.14 30.99 7.73
N PRO A 37 8.85 30.60 7.75
CA PRO A 37 8.11 30.47 9.00
C PRO A 37 8.72 29.37 9.86
N VAL A 38 8.55 29.50 11.17
CA VAL A 38 8.94 28.46 12.13
C VAL A 38 7.77 27.48 12.21
N ILE A 39 8.06 26.21 12.06
CA ILE A 39 7.02 25.15 12.14
C ILE A 39 6.90 24.70 13.60
N ASP A 40 6.03 25.36 14.37
CA ASP A 40 5.83 25.11 15.80
C ASP A 40 4.37 24.81 16.20
N GLY A 41 3.46 24.87 15.23
CA GLY A 41 2.03 24.64 15.41
C GLY A 41 1.24 25.88 15.81
N ILE A 42 1.82 27.10 15.57
CA ILE A 42 1.19 28.37 15.88
C ILE A 42 1.29 29.29 14.66
N LEU A 43 0.15 29.62 14.04
CA LEU A 43 0.10 30.50 12.86
C LEU A 43 0.10 31.98 13.26
N ASN A 44 1.20 32.48 13.84
CA ASN A 44 1.35 33.83 14.37
C ASN A 44 2.41 34.69 13.67
N GLU A 45 3.26 34.12 12.81
CA GLU A 45 4.27 34.86 12.06
C GLU A 45 3.64 35.77 11.01
N GLU A 46 4.33 36.88 10.71
CA GLU A 46 3.88 37.87 9.72
C GLU A 46 3.73 37.27 8.31
N GLU A 47 4.50 36.24 8.00
CA GLU A 47 4.45 35.53 6.74
C GLU A 47 3.06 34.93 6.49
N TRP A 48 2.40 34.39 7.51
CA TRP A 48 1.05 33.81 7.38
C TRP A 48 -0.01 34.85 7.04
N MET A 49 0.20 36.13 7.37
CA MET A 49 -0.70 37.21 6.97
C MET A 49 -0.68 37.47 5.46
N GLN A 50 0.43 37.12 4.78
CA GLN A 50 0.58 37.29 3.33
C GLN A 50 0.05 36.08 2.55
N ALA A 51 -0.23 34.97 3.23
CA ALA A 51 -0.66 33.75 2.60
C ALA A 51 -2.05 33.87 1.92
N LYS A 52 -2.19 33.21 0.78
CA LYS A 52 -3.52 33.08 0.15
C LYS A 52 -4.37 32.09 0.90
N LYS A 53 -5.67 32.39 1.01
CA LYS A 53 -6.64 31.58 1.76
C LYS A 53 -7.52 30.74 0.85
N ILE A 54 -7.72 29.50 1.25
CA ILE A 54 -8.76 28.61 0.75
C ILE A 54 -9.76 28.41 1.88
N THR A 55 -11.05 28.66 1.62
CA THR A 55 -12.13 28.56 2.62
C THR A 55 -13.37 27.82 2.11
N ASN A 56 -13.49 27.66 0.78
CA ASN A 56 -14.68 27.09 0.14
C ASN A 56 -14.58 25.56 0.11
N PHE A 57 -14.91 24.92 1.22
CA PHE A 57 -15.04 23.48 1.32
C PHE A 57 -16.48 23.05 1.10
N GLY A 58 -16.67 21.91 0.41
CA GLY A 58 -17.99 21.26 0.28
C GLY A 58 -17.99 19.96 1.09
N GLN A 59 -19.15 19.59 1.59
CA GLN A 59 -19.35 18.31 2.27
C GLN A 59 -19.41 17.17 1.24
N VAL A 60 -18.60 16.13 1.45
CA VAL A 60 -18.59 14.87 0.68
C VAL A 60 -19.43 13.82 1.40
N GLU A 61 -19.24 13.69 2.70
CA GLU A 61 -19.95 12.77 3.59
C GLU A 61 -20.32 13.48 4.90
N PRO A 62 -21.39 13.08 5.58
CA PRO A 62 -22.34 12.00 5.24
C PRO A 62 -23.34 12.38 4.16
N ARG A 63 -23.44 13.65 3.73
CA ARG A 63 -24.41 14.11 2.73
C ARG A 63 -23.74 15.04 1.72
N GLU A 64 -23.56 14.53 0.51
CA GLU A 64 -22.93 15.27 -0.58
C GLU A 64 -23.66 16.59 -0.85
N GLY A 65 -22.88 17.68 -0.89
CA GLY A 65 -23.38 19.01 -1.25
C GLY A 65 -24.08 19.80 -0.13
N GLU A 66 -24.24 19.24 1.08
CA GLU A 66 -24.72 20.03 2.22
C GLU A 66 -23.66 21.01 2.74
N GLU A 67 -24.10 21.97 3.55
CA GLU A 67 -23.20 22.90 4.22
C GLU A 67 -22.26 22.19 5.18
N VAL A 68 -21.00 22.63 5.19
CA VAL A 68 -19.98 22.11 6.10
C VAL A 68 -20.34 22.47 7.56
N SER A 69 -20.25 21.48 8.45
CA SER A 69 -20.62 21.72 9.85
C SER A 69 -19.60 22.56 10.60
N GLU A 70 -18.33 22.56 10.19
CA GLU A 70 -17.24 23.29 10.81
C GLU A 70 -16.35 23.95 9.74
N ARG A 71 -15.96 25.19 10.00
CA ARG A 71 -15.11 25.97 9.07
C ARG A 71 -13.70 25.44 9.00
N THR A 72 -13.12 25.51 7.80
CA THR A 72 -11.71 25.21 7.54
C THR A 72 -11.09 26.35 6.77
N GLU A 73 -9.91 26.80 7.18
CA GLU A 73 -9.09 27.78 6.45
C GLU A 73 -7.72 27.16 6.15
N VAL A 74 -7.31 27.22 4.89
CA VAL A 74 -5.98 26.81 4.45
C VAL A 74 -5.24 28.05 3.96
N LEU A 75 -4.07 28.28 4.51
CA LEU A 75 -3.15 29.35 4.15
C LEU A 75 -2.03 28.74 3.30
N LEU A 76 -1.82 29.25 2.08
CA LEU A 76 -0.83 28.76 1.14
C LEU A 76 0.19 29.83 0.81
N MET A 77 1.48 29.50 0.95
CA MET A 77 2.59 30.32 0.58
C MET A 77 3.82 29.45 0.23
N ARG A 78 4.80 30.01 -0.41
CA ARG A 78 6.05 29.33 -0.75
C ARG A 78 7.26 30.25 -0.64
N THR A 79 8.40 29.65 -0.42
CA THR A 79 9.71 30.24 -0.74
C THR A 79 10.21 29.69 -2.09
N SER A 80 11.47 29.90 -2.44
CA SER A 80 12.10 29.17 -3.53
C SER A 80 12.43 27.71 -3.18
N GLU A 81 12.40 27.30 -1.91
CA GLU A 81 12.91 26.03 -1.42
C GLU A 81 11.82 25.09 -0.90
N ALA A 82 10.66 25.63 -0.46
CA ALA A 82 9.59 24.85 0.13
C ALA A 82 8.20 25.45 -0.10
N LEU A 83 7.21 24.56 -0.11
CA LEU A 83 5.78 24.89 -0.01
C LEU A 83 5.38 24.86 1.47
N TYR A 84 4.63 25.88 1.92
CA TYR A 84 4.14 26.01 3.28
C TYR A 84 2.61 26.02 3.29
N LEU A 85 2.03 25.22 4.20
CA LEU A 85 0.59 25.20 4.44
C LEU A 85 0.33 25.44 5.93
N GLY A 86 -0.49 26.44 6.22
CA GLY A 86 -1.07 26.65 7.54
C GLY A 86 -2.56 26.32 7.50
N VAL A 87 -3.03 25.42 8.33
CA VAL A 87 -4.43 24.99 8.31
C VAL A 87 -5.08 25.25 9.66
N ARG A 88 -6.19 26.05 9.66
CA ARG A 88 -7.06 26.23 10.83
C ARG A 88 -8.31 25.40 10.65
N CYS A 89 -8.47 24.42 11.50
CA CYS A 89 -9.61 23.53 11.56
C CYS A 89 -10.51 23.97 12.73
N PHE A 90 -11.42 24.92 12.49
CA PHE A 90 -12.34 25.40 13.52
C PHE A 90 -13.27 24.28 13.97
N ASP A 91 -13.66 24.32 15.22
CA ASP A 91 -14.57 23.36 15.83
C ASP A 91 -15.35 24.01 16.97
N ARG A 92 -16.66 23.87 16.96
CA ARG A 92 -17.54 24.42 18.02
C ARG A 92 -17.39 23.70 19.36
N SER A 93 -16.85 22.48 19.34
CA SER A 93 -16.55 21.66 20.51
C SER A 93 -15.07 21.23 20.51
N PRO A 94 -14.09 22.14 20.73
CA PRO A 94 -12.66 21.82 20.61
C PRO A 94 -12.20 20.71 21.55
N SER A 95 -12.85 20.55 22.70
CA SER A 95 -12.58 19.46 23.66
C SER A 95 -12.94 18.06 23.14
N GLU A 96 -13.76 17.99 22.07
CA GLU A 96 -14.19 16.74 21.44
C GLU A 96 -13.36 16.39 20.20
N VAL A 97 -12.37 17.20 19.84
CA VAL A 97 -11.42 16.90 18.77
C VAL A 97 -10.69 15.60 19.10
N LEU A 98 -10.74 14.65 18.19
CA LEU A 98 -10.07 13.38 18.35
C LEU A 98 -8.59 13.50 17.91
N ALA A 99 -7.69 13.45 18.90
CA ALA A 99 -6.26 13.68 18.76
C ALA A 99 -5.47 12.61 19.54
N ARG A 100 -5.54 11.35 19.13
CA ARG A 100 -5.05 10.18 19.88
C ARG A 100 -3.90 9.43 19.21
N ASP A 101 -3.48 9.85 18.03
CA ASP A 101 -2.36 9.23 17.31
C ASP A 101 -1.24 10.26 17.11
N ARG A 102 -0.01 9.87 17.46
CA ARG A 102 1.21 10.69 17.30
C ARG A 102 2.26 10.03 16.43
N ARG A 103 1.97 8.84 15.92
CA ARG A 103 2.95 8.04 15.19
C ARG A 103 3.25 8.64 13.83
N ARG A 104 4.51 8.65 13.44
CA ARG A 104 4.88 8.79 12.04
C ARG A 104 4.47 7.52 11.29
N ASP A 105 4.16 7.66 10.02
CA ASP A 105 3.66 6.62 9.11
C ASP A 105 2.28 6.08 9.49
N SER A 106 1.52 6.86 10.27
CA SER A 106 0.13 6.59 10.60
C SER A 106 -0.79 7.62 9.96
N THR A 107 -1.81 7.16 9.26
CA THR A 107 -2.83 8.03 8.65
C THR A 107 -3.81 8.62 9.68
N GLY A 108 -3.67 8.29 10.97
CA GLY A 108 -4.57 8.74 12.03
C GLY A 108 -6.04 8.39 11.75
N SER A 109 -6.33 7.15 11.31
CA SER A 109 -7.66 6.76 10.86
C SER A 109 -8.77 6.92 11.89
N GLY A 110 -8.44 6.91 13.18
CA GLY A 110 -9.37 7.13 14.29
C GLY A 110 -9.47 8.58 14.78
N ASP A 111 -8.73 9.51 14.19
CA ASP A 111 -8.59 10.89 14.62
C ASP A 111 -9.16 11.89 13.61
N ASP A 112 -9.39 13.12 14.07
CA ASP A 112 -9.59 14.27 13.20
C ASP A 112 -8.31 14.50 12.41
N ARG A 113 -8.43 14.67 11.08
CA ARG A 113 -7.28 14.66 10.20
C ARG A 113 -7.45 15.48 8.95
N LEU A 114 -6.32 15.82 8.35
CA LEU A 114 -6.19 16.39 7.01
C LEU A 114 -5.58 15.32 6.09
N ARG A 115 -6.03 15.31 4.85
CA ARG A 115 -5.48 14.55 3.75
C ARG A 115 -5.20 15.48 2.59
N ILE A 116 -3.97 15.57 2.15
CA ILE A 116 -3.50 16.49 1.12
C ILE A 116 -2.96 15.66 -0.04
N VAL A 117 -3.28 16.04 -1.27
CA VAL A 117 -2.68 15.47 -2.48
C VAL A 117 -2.12 16.58 -3.34
N ILE A 118 -0.93 16.33 -3.92
CA ILE A 118 -0.21 17.27 -4.78
C ILE A 118 0.26 16.54 -6.04
N ASP A 119 -0.09 17.05 -7.22
CA ASP A 119 0.41 16.58 -8.52
C ASP A 119 1.33 17.62 -9.15
N PRO A 120 2.66 17.53 -8.94
CA PRO A 120 3.64 18.49 -9.46
C PRO A 120 3.88 18.38 -10.97
N PHE A 121 3.36 17.33 -11.60
CA PHE A 121 3.43 17.12 -13.04
C PHE A 121 2.17 17.61 -13.77
N ALA A 122 1.10 17.91 -13.03
CA ALA A 122 -0.20 18.37 -13.51
C ALA A 122 -0.85 17.46 -14.56
N ARG A 123 -0.57 16.15 -14.52
CA ARG A 123 -1.08 15.14 -15.47
C ARG A 123 -2.36 14.46 -15.01
N GLY A 124 -2.70 14.57 -13.71
CA GLY A 124 -3.88 13.94 -13.14
C GLY A 124 -3.76 12.41 -12.94
N THR A 125 -2.58 11.83 -13.14
CA THR A 125 -2.35 10.38 -13.07
C THR A 125 -1.63 9.93 -11.82
N GLU A 126 -0.79 10.77 -11.26
CA GLU A 126 -0.02 10.48 -10.06
C GLU A 126 0.20 11.75 -9.23
N GLY A 127 0.52 11.58 -7.97
CA GLY A 127 0.81 12.67 -7.06
C GLY A 127 1.35 12.19 -5.72
N TYR A 128 1.64 13.14 -4.85
CA TYR A 128 2.09 12.88 -3.48
C TYR A 128 0.91 13.05 -2.52
N PHE A 129 0.87 12.19 -1.54
CA PHE A 129 -0.08 12.21 -0.44
C PHE A 129 0.59 12.61 0.86
N PHE A 130 -0.06 13.47 1.64
CA PHE A 130 0.34 13.83 2.99
C PHE A 130 -0.89 13.73 3.91
N GLY A 131 -0.80 12.88 4.93
CA GLY A 131 -1.81 12.69 5.94
C GLY A 131 -1.36 13.27 7.27
N ILE A 132 -2.20 14.08 7.93
CA ILE A 132 -1.88 14.75 9.19
C ILE A 132 -3.07 14.59 10.12
N ALA A 133 -2.89 14.03 11.33
CA ALA A 133 -3.92 14.00 12.35
C ALA A 133 -3.73 15.10 13.39
N ALA A 134 -4.82 15.50 14.02
CA ALA A 134 -4.82 16.53 15.08
C ALA A 134 -3.88 16.18 16.26
N GLY A 135 -3.64 14.89 16.49
CA GLY A 135 -2.70 14.39 17.52
C GLY A 135 -1.22 14.53 17.19
N GLY A 136 -0.89 14.89 15.94
CA GLY A 136 0.48 15.03 15.44
C GLY A 136 0.98 13.81 14.65
N SER A 137 0.16 12.77 14.44
CA SER A 137 0.56 11.71 13.52
C SER A 137 0.67 12.26 12.10
N SER A 138 1.66 11.78 11.38
CA SER A 138 1.94 12.19 10.01
C SER A 138 2.26 10.97 9.16
N ALA A 139 1.87 11.03 7.90
CA ALA A 139 2.15 9.99 6.93
C ALA A 139 2.27 10.59 5.54
N ASP A 140 3.12 10.02 4.73
CA ASP A 140 3.31 10.39 3.34
C ASP A 140 3.21 9.16 2.44
N GLY A 141 3.05 9.40 1.16
CA GLY A 141 2.88 8.33 0.18
C GLY A 141 2.72 8.86 -1.23
N ILE A 142 2.60 7.93 -2.17
CA ILE A 142 2.37 8.22 -3.57
C ILE A 142 0.98 7.75 -3.98
N VAL A 143 0.26 8.63 -4.66
CA VAL A 143 -1.05 8.33 -5.27
C VAL A 143 -0.86 8.05 -6.75
N ARG A 144 -1.55 7.04 -7.27
CA ARG A 144 -1.60 6.74 -8.70
C ARG A 144 -2.99 6.38 -9.17
N ALA A 145 -3.35 6.93 -10.33
CA ALA A 145 -4.55 6.54 -11.08
C ALA A 145 -5.82 6.44 -10.23
N GLY A 146 -5.95 7.30 -9.19
CA GLY A 146 -7.11 7.29 -8.31
C GLY A 146 -7.11 6.17 -7.23
N ASN A 147 -6.08 5.36 -7.14
CA ASN A 147 -5.94 4.34 -6.10
C ASN A 147 -5.60 4.94 -4.74
N ARG A 148 -5.74 4.13 -3.69
CA ARG A 148 -5.27 4.52 -2.34
C ARG A 148 -3.77 4.77 -2.37
N PRO A 149 -3.25 5.70 -1.52
CA PRO A 149 -1.83 5.99 -1.45
C PRO A 149 -1.01 4.76 -1.09
N GLU A 150 0.15 4.65 -1.72
CA GLU A 150 1.21 3.74 -1.39
C GLU A 150 2.04 4.39 -0.31
N MET A 151 1.93 3.85 0.91
CA MET A 151 2.50 4.45 2.12
C MET A 151 3.95 4.02 2.39
N GLU A 152 4.51 3.20 1.52
CA GLU A 152 5.90 2.73 1.62
C GLU A 152 6.92 3.78 1.17
N TRP A 153 6.45 4.84 0.49
CA TRP A 153 7.29 5.98 0.14
C TRP A 153 7.40 6.97 1.30
N ASP A 154 8.59 7.39 1.62
CA ASP A 154 8.91 8.31 2.71
C ASP A 154 9.72 9.50 2.20
N CYS A 155 9.40 10.69 2.64
CA CYS A 155 10.15 11.91 2.31
C CYS A 155 10.47 12.77 3.54
N ILE A 156 11.40 13.70 3.34
CA ILE A 156 11.75 14.67 4.39
C ILE A 156 10.80 15.85 4.30
N TRP A 157 9.90 15.97 5.27
CA TRP A 157 9.00 17.11 5.47
C TRP A 157 8.75 17.33 6.95
N ASP A 158 8.23 18.50 7.33
CA ASP A 158 7.94 18.81 8.72
C ASP A 158 6.49 19.22 8.90
N VAL A 159 5.93 18.83 10.04
CA VAL A 159 4.57 19.19 10.43
C VAL A 159 4.47 19.30 11.94
N ARG A 160 3.76 20.33 12.40
CA ARG A 160 3.37 20.49 13.80
C ARG A 160 1.88 20.76 13.88
N THR A 161 1.25 20.12 14.85
CA THR A 161 -0.19 20.30 15.14
C THR A 161 -0.40 20.73 16.58
N ARG A 162 -1.45 21.49 16.78
CA ARG A 162 -1.86 21.93 18.12
C ARG A 162 -3.37 22.02 18.22
N VAL A 163 -3.93 21.40 19.27
CA VAL A 163 -5.33 21.62 19.64
C VAL A 163 -5.42 22.94 20.40
N THR A 164 -6.36 23.79 20.01
CA THR A 164 -6.56 25.16 20.51
C THR A 164 -7.97 25.32 21.09
N ALA A 165 -8.27 26.50 21.65
CA ALA A 165 -9.63 26.81 22.11
C ALA A 165 -10.66 26.97 20.99
N GLU A 166 -10.23 27.10 19.72
CA GLU A 166 -11.09 27.28 18.56
C GLU A 166 -11.19 26.02 17.65
N GLY A 167 -10.46 24.95 18.00
CA GLY A 167 -10.36 23.73 17.21
C GLY A 167 -8.93 23.20 17.20
N TRP A 168 -8.31 23.03 16.04
CA TRP A 168 -6.91 22.66 15.93
C TRP A 168 -6.23 23.29 14.72
N VAL A 169 -4.92 23.35 14.77
CA VAL A 169 -4.05 23.98 13.76
C VAL A 169 -3.02 22.96 13.30
N ALA A 170 -2.67 23.04 12.01
CA ALA A 170 -1.51 22.35 11.46
C ALA A 170 -0.62 23.34 10.70
N GLU A 171 0.69 23.29 10.93
CA GLU A 171 1.72 23.93 10.12
C GLU A 171 2.54 22.86 9.42
N ILE A 172 2.75 23.05 8.12
CA ILE A 172 3.35 22.06 7.24
C ILE A 172 4.39 22.73 6.36
N GLU A 173 5.59 22.13 6.29
CA GLU A 173 6.65 22.48 5.34
C GLU A 173 6.94 21.29 4.45
N ILE A 174 6.81 21.44 3.13
CA ILE A 174 7.18 20.45 2.12
C ILE A 174 8.34 21.01 1.30
N PRO A 175 9.58 20.59 1.55
CA PRO A 175 10.75 21.05 0.78
C PRO A 175 10.68 20.53 -0.65
N PHE A 176 10.95 21.40 -1.65
CA PHE A 176 10.96 20.98 -3.06
C PHE A 176 12.06 19.95 -3.37
N ARG A 177 13.09 19.87 -2.54
CA ARG A 177 14.06 18.77 -2.61
C ARG A 177 13.51 17.40 -2.24
N SER A 178 12.33 17.33 -1.61
CA SER A 178 11.75 16.08 -1.12
C SER A 178 10.77 15.43 -2.11
N ILE A 179 10.30 16.19 -3.11
CA ILE A 179 9.37 15.71 -4.12
C ILE A 179 9.94 15.95 -5.53
N ALA A 180 9.64 15.06 -6.46
CA ALA A 180 9.96 15.26 -7.86
C ALA A 180 8.89 16.13 -8.52
N PHE A 181 9.30 17.00 -9.46
CA PHE A 181 8.38 17.87 -10.19
C PHE A 181 8.89 18.19 -11.58
N GLU A 182 7.99 18.62 -12.47
CA GLU A 182 8.36 19.12 -13.79
C GLU A 182 8.86 20.57 -13.69
N PRO A 183 10.12 20.88 -14.06
CA PRO A 183 10.74 22.18 -13.82
C PRO A 183 9.99 23.37 -14.44
N ASN A 184 9.34 23.16 -15.58
CA ASN A 184 8.63 24.21 -16.31
C ASN A 184 7.13 24.26 -15.99
N GLN A 185 6.67 23.44 -15.05
CA GLN A 185 5.26 23.36 -14.68
C GLN A 185 4.93 24.37 -13.58
N GLU A 186 4.31 25.48 -13.97
CA GLU A 186 3.94 26.55 -13.05
C GLU A 186 2.62 26.33 -12.31
N SER A 187 1.85 25.34 -12.73
CA SER A 187 0.54 24.99 -12.17
C SER A 187 0.51 23.54 -11.77
N TRP A 188 0.37 23.27 -10.48
CA TRP A 188 0.30 21.93 -9.92
C TRP A 188 -1.14 21.52 -9.57
N GLY A 189 -1.46 20.25 -9.67
CA GLY A 189 -2.68 19.71 -9.07
C GLY A 189 -2.59 19.76 -7.56
N PHE A 190 -3.68 20.16 -6.89
CA PHE A 190 -3.75 20.23 -5.43
C PHE A 190 -5.16 19.94 -4.95
N ASN A 191 -5.30 19.12 -3.93
CA ASN A 191 -6.54 18.98 -3.21
C ASN A 191 -6.28 18.74 -1.73
N ILE A 192 -7.24 19.16 -0.91
CA ILE A 192 -7.20 18.95 0.54
C ILE A 192 -8.57 18.52 1.03
N GLU A 193 -8.56 17.54 1.92
CA GLU A 193 -9.74 17.01 2.57
C GLU A 193 -9.54 17.02 4.08
N ARG A 194 -10.54 17.51 4.82
CA ARG A 194 -10.64 17.41 6.27
C ARG A 194 -11.64 16.32 6.64
N VAL A 195 -11.27 15.47 7.60
CA VAL A 195 -12.16 14.49 8.21
C VAL A 195 -12.41 14.88 9.66
N ILE A 196 -13.67 15.11 10.01
CA ILE A 196 -14.15 15.35 11.38
C ILE A 196 -14.67 14.01 11.90
N ARG A 197 -13.83 13.28 12.59
CA ARG A 197 -14.06 11.86 12.85
C ARG A 197 -15.26 11.58 13.77
N ARG A 198 -15.52 12.42 14.76
CA ARG A 198 -16.69 12.24 15.63
C ARG A 198 -18.02 12.40 14.92
N LYS A 199 -18.04 13.11 13.75
CA LYS A 199 -19.21 13.37 12.94
C LYS A 199 -19.30 12.48 11.70
N GLU A 200 -18.26 11.66 11.43
CA GLU A 200 -18.04 10.94 10.17
C GLU A 200 -18.19 11.87 8.95
N GLU A 201 -17.74 13.12 9.10
CA GLU A 201 -17.88 14.16 8.09
C GLU A 201 -16.57 14.33 7.32
N LYS A 202 -16.67 14.33 5.99
CA LYS A 202 -15.57 14.61 5.08
C LYS A 202 -15.86 15.89 4.31
N LEU A 203 -14.92 16.84 4.37
CA LEU A 203 -14.98 18.14 3.72
C LEU A 203 -13.84 18.24 2.72
N ARG A 204 -14.11 18.64 1.49
CA ARG A 204 -13.10 18.71 0.42
C ARG A 204 -13.17 20.04 -0.32
N TRP A 205 -12.00 20.55 -0.74
CA TRP A 205 -11.90 21.82 -1.46
C TRP A 205 -12.29 21.70 -2.94
N ALA A 206 -11.69 20.76 -3.66
CA ALA A 206 -11.98 20.55 -5.08
C ALA A 206 -12.75 19.25 -5.29
N SER A 207 -13.69 19.25 -6.21
CA SER A 207 -14.56 18.10 -6.50
C SER A 207 -15.10 17.43 -5.22
N PRO A 208 -15.91 18.16 -4.41
CA PRO A 208 -16.47 17.64 -3.15
C PRO A 208 -17.64 16.69 -3.44
N THR A 209 -17.35 15.55 -4.06
CA THR A 209 -18.32 14.53 -4.46
C THR A 209 -17.85 13.13 -4.07
N ARG A 210 -18.78 12.24 -3.76
CA ARG A 210 -18.52 10.82 -3.53
C ARG A 210 -18.08 10.08 -4.78
N LYS A 211 -18.49 10.58 -5.96
CA LYS A 211 -18.15 9.97 -7.26
C LYS A 211 -16.65 9.96 -7.56
N LYS A 212 -15.90 10.87 -6.95
CA LYS A 212 -14.45 10.96 -7.10
C LYS A 212 -13.79 10.84 -5.75
N LEU A 213 -12.86 9.93 -5.62
CA LEU A 213 -12.00 9.86 -4.43
C LEU A 213 -11.08 11.09 -4.36
N LEU A 214 -10.60 11.45 -3.17
CA LEU A 214 -9.56 12.47 -3.00
C LEU A 214 -8.35 12.19 -3.91
N TYR A 215 -8.06 10.93 -4.11
CA TYR A 215 -6.89 10.42 -4.86
C TYR A 215 -7.07 10.44 -6.38
N ALA A 216 -8.26 10.78 -6.88
CA ALA A 216 -8.54 11.00 -8.29
C ALA A 216 -7.98 12.38 -8.70
N MET A 217 -6.70 12.41 -9.06
CA MET A 217 -5.94 13.65 -9.31
C MET A 217 -6.52 14.49 -10.46
N GLU A 218 -7.26 13.88 -11.39
CA GLU A 218 -7.99 14.57 -12.45
C GLU A 218 -9.10 15.48 -11.90
N GLY A 219 -9.58 15.22 -10.69
CA GLY A 219 -10.53 16.05 -9.94
C GLY A 219 -9.88 17.10 -9.05
N ALA A 220 -8.56 17.18 -8.99
CA ALA A 220 -7.85 18.14 -8.15
C ALA A 220 -8.03 19.57 -8.67
N GLY A 221 -8.09 20.53 -7.74
CA GLY A 221 -7.94 21.94 -8.05
C GLY A 221 -6.51 22.29 -8.46
N ARG A 222 -6.24 23.57 -8.68
CA ARG A 222 -4.93 24.02 -9.13
C ARG A 222 -4.30 25.01 -8.14
N ILE A 223 -3.01 24.81 -7.84
CA ILE A 223 -2.16 25.83 -7.25
C ILE A 223 -1.22 26.34 -8.34
N THR A 224 -1.14 27.65 -8.48
CA THR A 224 -0.34 28.31 -9.53
C THR A 224 0.74 29.21 -8.94
N GLY A 225 1.69 29.65 -9.75
CA GLY A 225 2.82 30.46 -9.30
C GLY A 225 3.99 29.61 -8.80
N MET A 226 4.07 28.36 -9.20
CA MET A 226 5.14 27.43 -8.87
C MET A 226 6.35 27.62 -9.81
N ARG A 227 7.05 28.75 -9.63
CA ARG A 227 8.18 29.19 -10.48
C ARG A 227 9.45 29.29 -9.66
N ASP A 228 10.61 29.22 -10.33
CA ASP A 228 11.93 29.45 -9.74
C ASP A 228 12.18 28.58 -8.48
N LEU A 229 11.74 27.32 -8.55
CA LEU A 229 11.88 26.36 -7.45
C LEU A 229 13.31 25.82 -7.41
N LYS A 230 13.86 25.71 -6.20
CA LYS A 230 15.22 25.23 -5.95
C LYS A 230 15.20 23.91 -5.18
N THR A 231 15.94 22.94 -5.67
CA THR A 231 16.12 21.62 -5.02
C THR A 231 17.45 21.53 -4.24
N GLY A 232 18.20 22.63 -4.14
CA GLY A 232 19.54 22.64 -3.55
C GLY A 232 20.56 21.94 -4.48
N LEU A 233 21.58 21.32 -3.89
CA LEU A 233 22.60 20.56 -4.64
C LEU A 233 22.05 19.25 -5.20
N GLY A 234 20.86 18.84 -4.78
CA GLY A 234 20.27 17.55 -5.17
C GLY A 234 20.98 16.34 -4.60
N LEU A 235 21.96 16.51 -3.71
CA LEU A 235 22.71 15.44 -3.07
C LEU A 235 22.27 15.29 -1.61
N ASP A 236 21.84 14.07 -1.26
CA ASP A 236 21.54 13.65 0.10
C ASP A 236 22.38 12.41 0.41
N VAL A 237 23.14 12.41 1.51
CA VAL A 237 24.00 11.31 1.92
C VAL A 237 23.56 10.86 3.32
N ARG A 238 23.21 9.59 3.43
CA ARG A 238 22.73 8.98 4.66
C ARG A 238 23.72 7.89 5.13
N PRO A 239 24.71 8.26 5.94
CA PRO A 239 25.54 7.25 6.59
C PRO A 239 24.74 6.55 7.68
N SER A 240 24.91 5.24 7.79
CA SER A 240 24.35 4.47 8.90
C SER A 240 25.39 3.52 9.50
N LEU A 241 25.20 3.16 10.75
CA LEU A 241 26.04 2.24 11.47
C LEU A 241 25.15 1.28 12.25
N VAL A 242 25.24 0.00 11.91
CA VAL A 242 24.51 -1.06 12.60
C VAL A 242 25.50 -1.84 13.45
N SER A 243 25.20 -1.95 14.75
CA SER A 243 25.92 -2.84 15.66
C SER A 243 24.99 -4.00 16.00
N ARG A 244 25.39 -5.22 15.66
CA ARG A 244 24.59 -6.42 15.85
C ARG A 244 25.29 -7.38 16.82
N TRP A 245 24.58 -7.76 17.86
CA TRP A 245 24.97 -8.83 18.74
C TRP A 245 23.97 -9.98 18.60
N ARG A 246 24.46 -11.18 18.32
CA ARG A 246 23.66 -12.38 18.20
C ARG A 246 24.18 -13.41 19.19
N GLU A 247 23.26 -13.98 19.93
CA GLU A 247 23.48 -15.08 20.85
C GLU A 247 22.61 -16.27 20.46
N GLU A 248 23.24 -17.42 20.21
CA GLU A 248 22.54 -18.66 19.90
C GLU A 248 22.74 -19.64 21.04
N MET A 249 21.65 -20.25 21.53
CA MET A 249 21.75 -21.27 22.60
C MET A 249 22.62 -22.43 22.14
N GLY A 250 23.73 -22.66 22.83
CA GLY A 250 24.72 -23.70 22.47
C GLY A 250 25.69 -23.34 21.37
N GLY A 251 25.63 -22.10 20.85
CA GLY A 251 26.54 -21.57 19.82
C GLY A 251 27.51 -20.51 20.35
N SER A 252 28.31 -19.95 19.45
CA SER A 252 29.21 -18.83 19.75
C SER A 252 28.45 -17.50 19.64
N ASN A 253 28.67 -16.59 20.58
CA ASN A 253 28.21 -15.23 20.47
C ASN A 253 28.94 -14.52 19.33
N THR A 254 28.20 -13.85 18.45
CA THR A 254 28.76 -13.04 17.38
C THR A 254 28.46 -11.58 17.61
N PHE A 255 29.48 -10.73 17.41
CA PHE A 255 29.34 -9.28 17.41
C PHE A 255 29.85 -8.75 16.08
N GLU A 256 29.02 -7.94 15.43
CA GLU A 256 29.26 -7.44 14.09
C GLU A 256 28.96 -5.94 14.06
N ILE A 257 29.81 -5.18 13.40
CA ILE A 257 29.58 -3.75 13.12
C ILE A 257 29.56 -3.60 11.59
N VAL A 258 28.42 -3.14 11.08
CA VAL A 258 28.21 -2.95 9.64
C VAL A 258 28.01 -1.46 9.38
N PRO A 259 29.01 -0.75 8.84
CA PRO A 259 28.81 0.59 8.31
C PRO A 259 28.14 0.50 6.95
N SER A 260 27.20 1.41 6.66
CA SER A 260 26.59 1.54 5.33
C SER A 260 26.43 2.99 4.93
N ILE A 261 26.33 3.25 3.64
CA ILE A 261 26.14 4.60 3.10
C ILE A 261 25.15 4.48 1.95
N ASP A 262 24.08 5.31 2.04
CA ASP A 262 23.19 5.59 0.93
C ASP A 262 23.40 7.00 0.43
N ALA A 263 23.55 7.17 -0.88
CA ALA A 263 23.71 8.46 -1.54
C ALA A 263 22.61 8.64 -2.60
N PHE A 264 21.86 9.71 -2.48
CA PHE A 264 20.79 10.06 -3.40
C PHE A 264 21.22 11.32 -4.15
N PHE A 265 21.29 11.24 -5.45
CA PHE A 265 21.66 12.36 -6.29
C PHE A 265 20.57 12.63 -7.33
N ARG A 266 20.00 13.82 -7.29
CA ARG A 266 19.04 14.28 -8.29
C ARG A 266 19.77 14.80 -9.51
N VAL A 267 19.78 13.98 -10.55
CA VAL A 267 20.33 14.35 -11.87
C VAL A 267 19.53 15.49 -12.48
N THR A 268 18.19 15.43 -12.31
CA THR A 268 17.24 16.51 -12.60
C THR A 268 16.21 16.56 -11.48
N PRO A 269 15.34 17.58 -11.38
CA PRO A 269 14.25 17.58 -10.39
C PRO A 269 13.31 16.39 -10.48
N SER A 270 13.28 15.66 -11.60
CA SER A 270 12.42 14.49 -11.84
C SER A 270 13.16 13.17 -12.02
N LEU A 271 14.52 13.16 -11.99
CA LEU A 271 15.33 11.96 -12.17
C LEU A 271 16.35 11.84 -11.04
N THR A 272 16.33 10.73 -10.31
CA THR A 272 17.16 10.47 -9.14
C THR A 272 18.04 9.25 -9.35
N THR A 273 19.31 9.34 -8.99
CA THR A 273 20.23 8.21 -8.84
C THR A 273 20.40 7.91 -7.36
N THR A 274 20.26 6.65 -6.97
CA THR A 274 20.54 6.17 -5.62
C THR A 274 21.68 5.17 -5.68
N LEU A 275 22.68 5.36 -4.85
CA LEU A 275 23.79 4.40 -4.66
C LEU A 275 23.79 3.96 -3.21
N SER A 276 23.94 2.67 -2.98
CA SER A 276 23.98 2.08 -1.65
C SER A 276 25.18 1.14 -1.56
N TRP A 277 25.91 1.23 -0.46
CA TRP A 277 27.04 0.37 -0.15
C TRP A 277 26.83 -0.32 1.19
N GLN A 278 27.00 -1.65 1.24
CA GLN A 278 26.79 -2.51 2.40
C GLN A 278 25.39 -2.30 3.05
N THR A 279 24.34 -2.35 2.23
CA THR A 279 22.97 -2.10 2.70
C THR A 279 22.59 -3.11 3.78
N ASP A 280 22.45 -2.66 5.02
CA ASP A 280 21.93 -3.48 6.11
C ASP A 280 20.45 -3.14 6.35
N PHE A 281 19.63 -4.16 6.53
CA PHE A 281 18.19 -4.07 6.75
C PHE A 281 17.79 -4.41 8.19
N ALA A 282 18.68 -4.14 9.15
CA ALA A 282 18.43 -4.42 10.57
C ALA A 282 17.27 -3.62 11.17
N ASP A 283 16.95 -2.47 10.55
CA ASP A 283 15.83 -1.61 10.92
C ASP A 283 14.49 -2.05 10.31
N THR A 284 14.52 -3.05 9.42
CA THR A 284 13.31 -3.54 8.74
C THR A 284 12.39 -4.28 9.73
N GLU A 285 11.10 -4.00 9.63
CA GLU A 285 10.09 -4.69 10.45
C GLU A 285 10.04 -6.20 10.13
N VAL A 286 9.92 -7.01 11.18
CA VAL A 286 9.76 -8.46 11.03
C VAL A 286 8.41 -8.78 10.36
N ASP A 287 8.39 -9.80 9.52
CA ASP A 287 7.15 -10.28 8.92
C ASP A 287 6.25 -10.92 9.98
N LYS A 288 4.96 -10.68 9.84
CA LYS A 288 3.96 -11.34 10.69
C LYS A 288 4.01 -12.85 10.44
N ARG A 289 3.93 -13.63 11.50
CA ARG A 289 3.79 -15.08 11.36
C ARG A 289 2.45 -15.42 10.74
N VAL A 290 2.52 -16.33 9.78
CA VAL A 290 1.36 -16.91 9.10
C VAL A 290 1.59 -18.42 9.01
N VAL A 291 0.61 -19.18 9.39
CA VAL A 291 0.57 -20.63 9.16
C VAL A 291 0.10 -20.88 7.73
N ASN A 292 0.92 -21.51 6.93
CA ASN A 292 0.54 -21.87 5.56
C ASN A 292 -0.13 -23.24 5.54
N THR A 293 -1.46 -23.26 5.42
CA THR A 293 -2.26 -24.47 5.22
C THR A 293 -2.61 -24.69 3.75
N THR A 294 -1.89 -24.05 2.83
CA THR A 294 -2.06 -24.22 1.38
C THR A 294 -0.81 -24.79 0.75
N ARG A 295 -0.94 -25.42 -0.41
CA ARG A 295 0.20 -25.92 -1.21
C ARG A 295 0.96 -24.82 -1.97
N PHE A 296 0.55 -23.57 -1.85
CA PHE A 296 1.12 -22.45 -2.60
C PHE A 296 2.10 -21.64 -1.75
N PRO A 297 3.15 -21.07 -2.36
CA PRO A 297 4.07 -20.19 -1.65
C PRO A 297 3.37 -18.93 -1.15
N LEU A 298 3.77 -18.48 0.05
CA LEU A 298 3.30 -17.23 0.62
C LEU A 298 4.00 -16.03 -0.04
N PHE A 299 3.23 -15.00 -0.33
CA PHE A 299 3.76 -13.73 -0.81
C PHE A 299 4.04 -12.80 0.38
N PHE A 300 5.30 -12.39 0.55
CA PHE A 300 5.69 -11.39 1.52
C PHE A 300 6.03 -10.07 0.81
N PRO A 301 5.43 -8.94 1.19
CA PRO A 301 5.75 -7.65 0.58
C PRO A 301 7.18 -7.21 0.88
N GLU A 302 7.73 -6.36 0.01
CA GLU A 302 9.01 -5.69 0.28
C GLU A 302 8.85 -4.73 1.47
N LYS A 303 9.88 -4.62 2.31
CA LYS A 303 9.92 -3.73 3.47
C LYS A 303 11.23 -2.94 3.58
N ARG A 304 12.23 -3.27 2.76
CA ARG A 304 13.54 -2.63 2.79
C ARG A 304 13.50 -1.29 2.08
N ALA A 305 13.87 -0.23 2.78
CA ALA A 305 13.76 1.16 2.32
C ALA A 305 14.42 1.39 0.95
N PHE A 306 15.63 0.84 0.71
CA PHE A 306 16.33 0.96 -0.58
C PHE A 306 15.47 0.49 -1.77
N PHE A 307 14.72 -0.61 -1.62
CA PHE A 307 13.88 -1.13 -2.70
C PHE A 307 12.50 -0.48 -2.75
N LEU A 308 11.96 -0.05 -1.61
CA LEU A 308 10.66 0.60 -1.53
C LEU A 308 10.68 2.00 -2.13
N GLU A 309 11.76 2.75 -1.89
CA GLU A 309 11.93 4.06 -2.48
C GLU A 309 11.93 3.95 -4.00
N ASP A 310 10.98 4.59 -4.65
CA ASP A 310 10.76 4.53 -6.10
C ASP A 310 10.41 3.15 -6.70
N ALA A 311 9.96 2.17 -5.90
CA ALA A 311 9.49 0.85 -6.35
C ALA A 311 8.43 0.95 -7.46
N ARG A 312 7.72 2.06 -7.51
CA ARG A 312 6.70 2.38 -8.52
C ARG A 312 7.20 2.27 -9.96
N TYR A 313 8.46 2.62 -10.20
CA TYR A 313 9.03 2.60 -11.55
C TYR A 313 9.27 1.18 -12.08
N PHE A 314 9.19 0.16 -11.22
CA PHE A 314 9.37 -1.26 -11.59
C PHE A 314 8.05 -2.05 -11.68
N ARG A 315 6.89 -1.41 -11.44
CA ARG A 315 5.59 -2.08 -11.53
C ARG A 315 5.26 -2.48 -12.95
N PHE A 316 4.59 -3.61 -13.08
CA PHE A 316 4.30 -4.22 -14.37
C PHE A 316 2.86 -4.74 -14.42
N GLY A 317 2.16 -4.49 -15.54
CA GLY A 317 0.88 -5.12 -15.89
C GLY A 317 -0.26 -4.94 -14.91
N GLY A 318 -0.19 -3.96 -13.97
CA GLY A 318 -1.19 -3.80 -12.92
C GLY A 318 -1.29 -4.99 -11.95
N ILE A 319 -0.31 -5.91 -12.00
CA ILE A 319 -0.26 -7.11 -11.18
C ILE A 319 0.14 -6.73 -9.75
N ARG A 320 -0.60 -7.22 -8.76
CA ARG A 320 -0.32 -6.93 -7.35
C ARG A 320 0.54 -7.98 -6.66
N ARG A 321 0.38 -9.26 -7.02
CA ARG A 321 1.05 -10.37 -6.33
C ARG A 321 1.63 -11.41 -7.26
N SER A 322 0.89 -11.90 -8.27
CA SER A 322 1.33 -13.00 -9.13
C SER A 322 0.61 -12.96 -10.49
N PRO A 323 1.32 -13.30 -11.59
CA PRO A 323 2.75 -13.48 -11.71
C PRO A 323 3.50 -12.15 -11.81
N LEU A 324 4.58 -11.95 -11.06
CA LEU A 324 5.40 -10.74 -11.11
C LEU A 324 6.72 -11.02 -11.84
N PRO A 325 7.12 -10.24 -12.86
CA PRO A 325 8.44 -10.35 -13.46
C PRO A 325 9.57 -9.87 -12.55
N PHE A 326 9.24 -8.97 -11.63
CA PHE A 326 10.18 -8.39 -10.67
C PHE A 326 9.52 -8.22 -9.30
N HIS A 327 10.20 -8.73 -8.27
CA HIS A 327 9.85 -8.60 -6.87
C HIS A 327 11.14 -8.51 -6.05
N SER A 328 11.52 -7.32 -5.66
CA SER A 328 12.81 -7.06 -5.01
C SER A 328 13.08 -7.90 -3.76
N ARG A 329 12.04 -8.41 -3.10
CA ARG A 329 12.17 -9.29 -1.93
C ARG A 329 12.99 -10.56 -2.20
N THR A 330 13.04 -11.03 -3.45
CA THR A 330 13.87 -12.20 -3.84
C THR A 330 15.36 -11.88 -3.80
N ILE A 331 15.75 -10.61 -3.99
CA ILE A 331 17.14 -10.18 -3.97
C ILE A 331 17.69 -10.24 -2.54
N GLY A 332 18.81 -10.91 -2.33
CA GLY A 332 19.42 -11.10 -1.02
C GLY A 332 18.82 -12.25 -0.21
N LEU A 333 18.13 -13.18 -0.89
CA LEU A 333 17.65 -14.45 -0.35
C LEU A 333 18.08 -15.60 -1.27
N SER A 334 18.64 -16.67 -0.69
CA SER A 334 18.90 -17.91 -1.41
C SER A 334 17.60 -18.68 -1.69
N GLY A 335 17.66 -19.71 -2.53
CA GLY A 335 16.55 -20.62 -2.77
C GLY A 335 15.98 -21.29 -1.50
N ASN A 336 16.79 -21.43 -0.45
CA ASN A 336 16.39 -21.95 0.86
C ASN A 336 15.94 -20.86 1.85
N GLY A 337 15.84 -19.60 1.41
CA GLY A 337 15.43 -18.48 2.25
C GLY A 337 16.52 -17.94 3.19
N GLU A 338 17.77 -18.38 3.03
CA GLU A 338 18.91 -17.84 3.78
C GLU A 338 19.31 -16.46 3.25
N ARG A 339 19.83 -15.61 4.12
CA ARG A 339 20.28 -14.26 3.73
C ARG A 339 21.57 -14.33 2.92
N VAL A 340 21.52 -13.71 1.74
CA VAL A 340 22.66 -13.41 0.87
C VAL A 340 22.97 -11.92 1.02
N PRO A 341 24.18 -11.52 1.49
CA PRO A 341 24.51 -10.13 1.68
C PRO A 341 24.50 -9.35 0.36
N ILE A 342 24.05 -8.10 0.43
CA ILE A 342 24.13 -7.15 -0.67
C ILE A 342 25.36 -6.27 -0.45
N GLU A 343 26.35 -6.37 -1.35
CA GLU A 343 27.57 -5.59 -1.29
C GLU A 343 27.32 -4.15 -1.72
N MET A 344 26.67 -3.98 -2.88
CA MET A 344 26.35 -2.68 -3.43
C MET A 344 25.05 -2.72 -4.22
N GLY A 345 24.37 -1.58 -4.26
CA GLY A 345 23.18 -1.39 -5.07
C GLY A 345 23.19 -0.03 -5.75
N GLY A 346 22.67 0.04 -6.96
CA GLY A 346 22.50 1.27 -7.71
C GLY A 346 21.13 1.34 -8.35
N LYS A 347 20.46 2.49 -8.26
CA LYS A 347 19.20 2.77 -8.95
C LYS A 347 19.28 4.07 -9.73
N LEU A 348 18.60 4.12 -10.88
CA LEU A 348 18.25 5.35 -11.59
C LEU A 348 16.75 5.32 -11.84
N THR A 349 16.02 6.24 -11.23
CA THR A 349 14.54 6.27 -11.28
C THR A 349 14.04 7.67 -11.54
N GLY A 350 12.93 7.79 -12.27
CA GLY A 350 12.30 9.09 -12.49
C GLY A 350 11.66 9.25 -13.85
N LYS A 351 11.43 10.52 -14.21
CA LYS A 351 10.79 10.92 -15.46
C LYS A 351 11.70 11.80 -16.32
N VAL A 352 11.62 11.58 -17.65
CA VAL A 352 12.23 12.45 -18.65
C VAL A 352 11.18 12.68 -19.75
N GLY A 353 10.53 13.83 -19.70
CA GLY A 353 9.36 14.10 -20.54
C GLY A 353 8.22 13.09 -20.26
N ASP A 354 7.79 12.37 -21.28
CA ASP A 354 6.75 11.32 -21.17
C ASP A 354 7.29 9.93 -20.85
N TRP A 355 8.61 9.80 -20.70
CA TRP A 355 9.26 8.55 -20.36
C TRP A 355 9.43 8.41 -18.83
N ASN A 356 9.06 7.26 -18.29
CA ASN A 356 9.37 6.88 -16.93
C ASN A 356 10.46 5.80 -16.97
N LEU A 357 11.48 5.95 -16.14
CA LEU A 357 12.67 5.08 -16.11
C LEU A 357 12.83 4.46 -14.73
N GLY A 358 13.08 3.17 -14.68
CA GLY A 358 13.53 2.44 -13.51
C GLY A 358 14.64 1.48 -13.91
N LEU A 359 15.86 1.76 -13.47
CA LEU A 359 17.03 0.88 -13.63
C LEU A 359 17.55 0.53 -12.25
N LEU A 360 17.85 -0.74 -12.02
CA LEU A 360 18.39 -1.27 -10.77
C LEU A 360 19.49 -2.27 -11.08
N GLY A 361 20.63 -2.12 -10.45
CA GLY A 361 21.69 -3.12 -10.42
C GLY A 361 22.07 -3.42 -8.97
N VAL A 362 22.26 -4.68 -8.61
CA VAL A 362 22.62 -5.12 -7.26
C VAL A 362 23.70 -6.19 -7.35
N GLY A 363 24.84 -5.95 -6.69
CA GLY A 363 25.90 -6.92 -6.47
C GLY A 363 25.63 -7.73 -5.21
N LEU A 364 25.61 -9.04 -5.32
CA LEU A 364 25.43 -9.99 -4.22
C LEU A 364 26.77 -10.61 -3.83
N GLU A 365 27.02 -10.71 -2.53
CA GLU A 365 28.17 -11.42 -1.99
C GLU A 365 27.88 -12.93 -1.92
N GLY A 366 28.78 -13.78 -2.43
CA GLY A 366 28.62 -15.24 -2.38
C GLY A 366 28.53 -15.73 -0.94
N LYS A 367 27.46 -16.45 -0.59
CA LYS A 367 27.25 -17.04 0.74
C LYS A 367 26.24 -18.18 0.70
N GLY A 368 26.43 -19.19 1.56
CA GLY A 368 25.41 -20.23 1.76
C GLY A 368 25.18 -21.13 0.54
N GLY A 369 26.20 -21.32 -0.32
CA GLY A 369 26.09 -22.08 -1.55
C GLY A 369 25.58 -21.29 -2.75
N VAL A 370 25.25 -20.01 -2.58
CA VAL A 370 24.98 -19.06 -3.66
C VAL A 370 26.30 -18.45 -4.11
N GLU A 371 26.63 -18.52 -5.39
CA GLU A 371 27.79 -17.82 -5.96
C GLU A 371 27.52 -16.30 -5.95
N ALA A 372 28.60 -15.51 -5.87
CA ALA A 372 28.50 -14.06 -6.05
C ALA A 372 27.96 -13.77 -7.46
N ASP A 373 26.89 -13.01 -7.57
CA ASP A 373 26.28 -12.67 -8.85
C ASP A 373 25.72 -11.24 -8.82
N ASP A 374 25.70 -10.63 -9.99
CA ASP A 374 25.08 -9.32 -10.19
C ASP A 374 23.70 -9.51 -10.79
N VAL A 375 22.70 -8.87 -10.24
CA VAL A 375 21.33 -8.88 -10.75
C VAL A 375 20.94 -7.51 -11.27
N PHE A 376 20.19 -7.49 -12.36
CA PHE A 376 19.76 -6.28 -13.03
C PHE A 376 18.25 -6.30 -13.30
N ALA A 377 17.57 -5.17 -13.07
CA ALA A 377 16.21 -4.92 -13.51
C ALA A 377 16.09 -3.57 -14.22
N GLY A 378 15.57 -3.59 -15.43
CA GLY A 378 15.32 -2.40 -16.24
C GLY A 378 13.85 -2.28 -16.63
N ARG A 379 13.25 -1.14 -16.35
CA ARG A 379 11.86 -0.82 -16.69
C ARG A 379 11.79 0.52 -17.39
N VAL A 380 11.09 0.58 -18.52
CA VAL A 380 10.81 1.82 -19.24
C VAL A 380 9.32 1.85 -19.57
N THR A 381 8.65 2.94 -19.23
CA THR A 381 7.27 3.18 -19.66
C THR A 381 7.14 4.52 -20.37
N TYR A 382 6.20 4.59 -21.29
CA TYR A 382 5.86 5.80 -22.03
C TYR A 382 4.39 6.17 -21.74
N ASP A 383 4.18 7.40 -21.28
CA ASP A 383 2.86 7.94 -21.02
C ASP A 383 2.15 8.24 -22.35
N LEU A 384 1.03 7.57 -22.59
CA LEU A 384 0.19 7.75 -23.77
C LEU A 384 -1.04 8.60 -23.44
N PHE A 385 -1.39 9.52 -24.29
CA PHE A 385 -2.56 10.38 -24.11
C PHE A 385 -2.48 11.12 -22.75
N LYS A 386 -3.61 11.21 -22.02
CA LYS A 386 -3.64 11.87 -20.70
C LYS A 386 -3.39 10.94 -19.53
N GLU A 387 -3.88 9.69 -19.61
CA GLU A 387 -4.01 8.80 -18.44
C GLU A 387 -3.56 7.36 -18.72
N SER A 388 -3.02 7.11 -19.92
CA SER A 388 -2.63 5.77 -20.37
C SER A 388 -1.12 5.62 -20.43
N GLN A 389 -0.63 4.39 -20.39
CA GLN A 389 0.80 4.09 -20.52
C GLN A 389 1.06 2.74 -21.20
N VAL A 390 2.22 2.61 -21.81
CA VAL A 390 2.78 1.34 -22.29
C VAL A 390 4.19 1.16 -21.72
N GLY A 391 4.66 -0.07 -21.59
CA GLY A 391 5.96 -0.27 -21.01
C GLY A 391 6.61 -1.61 -21.34
N VAL A 392 7.91 -1.65 -21.06
CA VAL A 392 8.75 -2.84 -21.17
C VAL A 392 9.54 -3.03 -19.88
N ILE A 393 9.74 -4.29 -19.50
CA ILE A 393 10.61 -4.67 -18.38
C ILE A 393 11.56 -5.78 -18.82
N VAL A 394 12.78 -5.73 -18.32
CA VAL A 394 13.80 -6.79 -18.49
C VAL A 394 14.45 -7.01 -17.14
N THR A 395 14.59 -8.26 -16.74
CA THR A 395 15.42 -8.66 -15.60
C THR A 395 16.48 -9.65 -16.07
N ASP A 396 17.67 -9.59 -15.48
CA ASP A 396 18.81 -10.46 -15.79
C ASP A 396 19.52 -10.88 -14.50
N GLY A 397 19.81 -12.15 -14.33
CA GLY A 397 20.40 -12.78 -13.16
C GLY A 397 19.42 -13.57 -12.30
N ASP A 398 19.95 -14.54 -11.55
CA ASP A 398 19.18 -15.33 -10.56
C ASP A 398 19.74 -15.13 -9.15
N PRO A 399 19.06 -14.34 -8.30
CA PRO A 399 19.52 -14.12 -6.92
C PRO A 399 19.52 -15.38 -6.05
N ARG A 400 18.93 -16.48 -6.52
CA ARG A 400 18.89 -17.79 -5.84
C ARG A 400 20.15 -18.65 -6.11
N GLY A 401 20.99 -18.22 -7.09
CA GLY A 401 22.20 -18.90 -7.45
C GLY A 401 22.00 -20.16 -8.31
N ASN A 402 20.89 -20.24 -9.06
CA ASN A 402 20.55 -21.41 -9.88
C ASN A 402 20.99 -21.29 -11.37
N GLY A 403 21.90 -20.37 -11.71
CA GLY A 403 22.36 -20.15 -13.08
C GLY A 403 21.86 -18.84 -13.70
N SER A 404 21.86 -18.74 -15.03
CA SER A 404 21.42 -17.55 -15.75
C SER A 404 19.91 -17.58 -15.94
N ALA A 405 19.24 -16.48 -15.62
CA ALA A 405 17.81 -16.33 -15.86
C ALA A 405 17.49 -14.92 -16.35
N ARG A 406 16.63 -14.82 -17.35
CA ARG A 406 16.14 -13.56 -17.91
C ARG A 406 14.63 -13.54 -17.96
N THR A 407 14.05 -12.38 -17.71
CA THR A 407 12.62 -12.17 -17.93
C THR A 407 12.43 -10.94 -18.79
N TYR A 408 11.58 -11.06 -19.80
CA TYR A 408 11.14 -9.99 -20.68
C TYR A 408 9.66 -9.77 -20.51
N GLY A 409 9.23 -8.53 -20.42
CA GLY A 409 7.81 -8.21 -20.29
C GLY A 409 7.39 -6.98 -21.07
N LEU A 410 6.18 -7.03 -21.62
CA LEU A 410 5.49 -5.93 -22.27
C LEU A 410 4.17 -5.72 -21.56
N ASP A 411 3.77 -4.48 -21.31
CA ASP A 411 2.47 -4.18 -20.74
C ASP A 411 1.90 -2.85 -21.24
N PHE A 412 0.61 -2.72 -21.05
CA PHE A 412 -0.12 -1.47 -21.25
C PHE A 412 -1.18 -1.27 -20.17
N HIS A 413 -1.48 -0.02 -19.90
CA HIS A 413 -2.61 0.40 -19.08
C HIS A 413 -3.33 1.54 -19.82
N LEU A 414 -4.48 1.24 -20.38
CA LEU A 414 -5.36 2.22 -21.03
C LEU A 414 -6.41 2.66 -20.02
N LYS A 415 -6.52 3.95 -19.78
CA LYS A 415 -7.49 4.57 -18.87
C LYS A 415 -8.17 5.74 -19.55
N ASP A 416 -9.48 5.87 -19.33
CA ASP A 416 -10.30 7.00 -19.78
C ASP A 416 -11.27 7.39 -18.67
N SER A 417 -11.10 8.59 -18.09
CA SER A 417 -11.98 9.17 -17.06
C SER A 417 -13.26 9.80 -17.62
N SER A 418 -13.44 9.77 -18.93
CA SER A 418 -14.66 10.20 -19.64
C SER A 418 -15.31 9.04 -20.38
N TYR A 419 -15.23 7.85 -19.81
CA TYR A 419 -15.64 6.59 -20.44
C TYR A 419 -17.07 6.64 -20.99
N LEU A 420 -17.24 6.24 -22.25
CA LEU A 420 -18.50 6.33 -23.02
C LEU A 420 -19.04 7.77 -23.15
N GLY A 421 -18.17 8.79 -23.14
CA GLY A 421 -18.58 10.19 -23.23
C GLY A 421 -19.38 10.70 -22.02
N ARG A 422 -19.29 10.01 -20.86
CA ARG A 422 -19.94 10.40 -19.60
C ARG A 422 -18.91 10.95 -18.64
N ASP A 423 -18.99 12.24 -18.37
CA ASP A 423 -18.12 12.89 -17.39
C ASP A 423 -18.19 12.21 -16.03
N GLY A 424 -17.04 11.95 -15.44
CA GLY A 424 -16.90 11.33 -14.15
C GLY A 424 -17.11 9.82 -14.10
N LYS A 425 -17.11 9.14 -15.26
CA LYS A 425 -17.05 7.68 -15.32
C LYS A 425 -15.73 7.25 -15.91
N THR A 426 -15.06 6.33 -15.20
CA THR A 426 -13.75 5.79 -15.58
C THR A 426 -13.88 4.37 -16.11
N GLY A 427 -13.15 4.07 -17.16
CA GLY A 427 -12.92 2.72 -17.65
C GLY A 427 -11.44 2.44 -17.80
N GLU A 428 -10.98 1.25 -17.48
CA GLU A 428 -9.58 0.86 -17.57
C GLU A 428 -9.43 -0.51 -18.25
N LEU A 429 -8.40 -0.64 -19.07
CA LEU A 429 -7.99 -1.91 -19.69
C LEU A 429 -6.49 -2.08 -19.47
N ILE A 430 -6.11 -3.17 -18.83
CA ILE A 430 -4.72 -3.51 -18.51
C ILE A 430 -4.39 -4.82 -19.21
N GLY A 431 -3.26 -4.85 -19.91
CA GLY A 431 -2.76 -6.08 -20.52
C GLY A 431 -1.27 -6.22 -20.33
N TRP A 432 -0.80 -7.47 -20.31
CA TRP A 432 0.62 -7.79 -20.17
C TRP A 432 0.96 -9.10 -20.89
N LEU A 433 2.22 -9.19 -21.31
CA LEU A 433 2.88 -10.37 -21.83
C LEU A 433 4.26 -10.47 -21.19
N MET A 434 4.63 -11.64 -20.72
CA MET A 434 5.92 -11.90 -20.09
C MET A 434 6.48 -13.24 -20.59
N GLN A 435 7.79 -13.32 -20.75
CA GLN A 435 8.53 -14.52 -21.13
C GLN A 435 9.75 -14.66 -20.23
N THR A 436 10.02 -15.86 -19.79
CA THR A 436 11.28 -16.23 -19.11
C THR A 436 12.18 -17.01 -20.05
N ASP A 437 13.48 -16.85 -19.88
CA ASP A 437 14.56 -17.55 -20.60
C ASP A 437 15.64 -17.89 -19.57
N GLY A 438 15.92 -19.17 -19.37
CA GLY A 438 16.86 -19.65 -18.36
C GLY A 438 16.97 -21.18 -18.40
N ASP A 439 17.89 -21.77 -17.69
CA ASP A 439 18.28 -23.18 -17.74
C ASP A 439 17.09 -24.19 -17.69
N GLY A 440 16.35 -24.31 -18.82
CA GLY A 440 15.20 -25.20 -18.98
C GLY A 440 13.87 -24.66 -18.48
N LEU A 441 13.79 -23.35 -18.17
CA LEU A 441 12.59 -22.66 -17.69
C LEU A 441 12.06 -21.64 -18.72
N ASP A 442 11.88 -22.10 -19.96
CA ASP A 442 11.44 -21.27 -21.07
C ASP A 442 9.91 -21.35 -21.23
N ASP A 443 9.20 -20.39 -20.72
CA ASP A 443 7.74 -20.31 -20.94
C ASP A 443 7.27 -18.83 -20.95
N TYR A 444 6.00 -18.64 -21.25
CA TYR A 444 5.39 -17.33 -21.31
C TYR A 444 4.08 -17.25 -20.53
N GLY A 445 3.76 -16.05 -20.10
CA GLY A 445 2.48 -15.70 -19.50
C GLY A 445 1.88 -14.46 -20.15
N TRP A 446 0.57 -14.32 -20.11
CA TRP A 446 -0.14 -13.13 -20.51
C TRP A 446 -1.40 -12.92 -19.67
N GLY A 447 -1.84 -11.68 -19.59
CA GLY A 447 -3.08 -11.35 -18.91
C GLY A 447 -3.77 -10.13 -19.50
N LEU A 448 -5.07 -10.07 -19.30
CA LEU A 448 -5.94 -8.97 -19.68
C LEU A 448 -6.97 -8.73 -18.57
N THR A 449 -7.10 -7.48 -18.12
CA THR A 449 -8.02 -7.09 -17.04
C THR A 449 -8.78 -5.83 -17.45
N GLY A 450 -10.11 -5.88 -17.39
CA GLY A 450 -10.99 -4.73 -17.52
C GLY A 450 -11.47 -4.28 -16.14
N ILE A 451 -11.51 -2.95 -15.90
CA ILE A 451 -11.94 -2.36 -14.65
C ILE A 451 -12.92 -1.21 -14.94
N TYR A 452 -14.01 -1.16 -14.21
CA TYR A 452 -14.97 -0.06 -14.17
C TYR A 452 -15.08 0.43 -12.72
N PRO A 453 -14.17 1.36 -12.28
CA PRO A 453 -14.03 1.75 -10.88
C PRO A 453 -14.94 2.94 -10.55
N ASN A 454 -16.26 2.75 -10.61
CA ASN A 454 -17.21 3.83 -10.43
C ASN A 454 -18.25 3.50 -9.35
N ASN A 455 -18.73 4.53 -8.68
CA ASN A 455 -19.84 4.44 -7.75
C ASN A 455 -21.18 4.63 -8.53
N PRO A 456 -22.28 3.90 -8.23
CA PRO A 456 -22.38 2.85 -7.18
C PRO A 456 -21.86 1.45 -7.60
N LEU A 457 -21.42 1.28 -8.85
CA LEU A 457 -21.00 0.00 -9.39
C LEU A 457 -19.50 -0.02 -9.66
N TYR A 458 -18.79 -0.89 -8.95
CA TYR A 458 -17.42 -1.28 -9.26
C TYR A 458 -17.39 -2.66 -9.93
N MET A 459 -16.64 -2.81 -11.01
CA MET A 459 -16.44 -4.09 -11.68
C MET A 459 -14.97 -4.28 -12.05
N ARG A 460 -14.49 -5.50 -11.85
CA ARG A 460 -13.19 -5.95 -12.34
C ARG A 460 -13.34 -7.37 -12.90
N VAL A 461 -12.83 -7.59 -14.10
CA VAL A 461 -12.80 -8.90 -14.74
C VAL A 461 -11.42 -9.11 -15.34
N GLY A 462 -10.78 -10.21 -15.01
CA GLY A 462 -9.44 -10.58 -15.45
C GLY A 462 -9.38 -11.99 -16.01
N LEU A 463 -8.50 -12.18 -16.98
CA LEU A 463 -8.13 -13.47 -17.54
C LEU A 463 -6.62 -13.49 -17.72
N GLN A 464 -5.96 -14.54 -17.26
CA GLN A 464 -4.52 -14.71 -17.48
C GLN A 464 -4.14 -16.16 -17.76
N ARG A 465 -3.02 -16.33 -18.47
CA ARG A 465 -2.30 -17.58 -18.63
C ARG A 465 -0.96 -17.47 -17.91
N VAL A 466 -0.65 -18.43 -17.07
CA VAL A 466 0.66 -18.59 -16.45
C VAL A 466 1.26 -19.89 -17.00
N GLY A 467 2.37 -19.80 -17.71
CA GLY A 467 3.07 -20.97 -18.27
C GLY A 467 3.48 -21.97 -17.20
N LYS A 468 3.65 -23.24 -17.57
CA LYS A 468 4.02 -24.30 -16.63
C LYS A 468 5.45 -24.09 -16.10
N ASP A 469 6.36 -23.67 -16.99
CA ASP A 469 7.77 -23.46 -16.70
C ASP A 469 8.11 -21.96 -16.60
N LEU A 470 7.11 -21.11 -16.42
CA LEU A 470 7.27 -19.66 -16.21
C LEU A 470 7.85 -19.42 -14.81
N ASP A 471 9.14 -19.15 -14.71
CA ASP A 471 9.85 -18.84 -13.47
C ASP A 471 10.70 -17.57 -13.61
N PRO A 472 10.15 -16.38 -13.36
CA PRO A 472 10.92 -15.15 -13.29
C PRO A 472 11.79 -15.18 -12.03
N ALA A 473 13.08 -15.46 -12.15
CA ALA A 473 14.01 -15.64 -11.03
C ALA A 473 14.03 -14.48 -10.03
N MET A 474 13.89 -13.24 -10.53
CA MET A 474 13.75 -12.04 -9.71
C MET A 474 12.28 -11.67 -9.42
N GLY A 475 11.34 -12.55 -9.70
CA GLY A 475 9.92 -12.31 -9.62
C GLY A 475 9.20 -13.18 -8.60
N PHE A 476 7.91 -13.39 -8.83
CA PHE A 476 7.09 -14.27 -8.00
C PHE A 476 5.95 -14.89 -8.82
N VAL A 477 5.86 -16.21 -8.81
CA VAL A 477 4.73 -16.98 -9.36
C VAL A 477 4.12 -17.83 -8.27
N ARG A 478 2.84 -17.62 -7.99
CA ARG A 478 2.11 -18.39 -6.96
C ARG A 478 1.72 -19.78 -7.47
N ARG A 479 1.21 -19.85 -8.70
CA ARG A 479 0.71 -21.09 -9.32
C ARG A 479 1.06 -21.08 -10.80
N PRO A 480 2.03 -21.87 -11.25
CA PRO A 480 2.33 -22.04 -12.67
C PRO A 480 1.39 -23.05 -13.33
N GLY A 481 1.39 -23.09 -14.66
CA GLY A 481 0.67 -24.08 -15.45
C GLY A 481 -0.83 -23.91 -15.52
N ILE A 482 -1.35 -22.66 -15.44
CA ILE A 482 -2.80 -22.41 -15.36
C ILE A 482 -3.30 -21.35 -16.34
N TYR A 483 -4.58 -21.45 -16.65
CA TYR A 483 -5.45 -20.33 -16.99
C TYR A 483 -6.21 -19.92 -15.73
N GLU A 484 -6.20 -18.63 -15.40
CA GLU A 484 -6.94 -18.06 -14.28
C GLU A 484 -7.95 -17.05 -14.80
N PHE A 485 -9.19 -17.17 -14.39
CA PHE A 485 -10.24 -16.17 -14.54
C PHE A 485 -10.57 -15.61 -13.16
N SER A 486 -10.69 -14.30 -13.06
CA SER A 486 -11.13 -13.63 -11.83
C SER A 486 -12.12 -12.52 -12.13
N SER A 487 -13.12 -12.39 -11.28
CA SER A 487 -14.09 -11.30 -11.34
C SER A 487 -14.44 -10.81 -9.95
N PHE A 488 -14.71 -9.52 -9.85
CA PHE A 488 -15.20 -8.87 -8.65
C PHE A 488 -16.21 -7.80 -9.03
N PHE A 489 -17.36 -7.81 -8.37
CA PHE A 489 -18.45 -6.84 -8.53
C PHE A 489 -18.82 -6.32 -7.15
N SER A 490 -18.91 -5.01 -7.01
CA SER A 490 -19.38 -4.34 -5.81
C SER A 490 -20.45 -3.33 -6.18
N TYR A 491 -21.56 -3.34 -5.45
CA TYR A 491 -22.63 -2.37 -5.61
C TYR A 491 -22.91 -1.69 -4.28
N GLU A 492 -22.61 -0.39 -4.23
CA GLU A 492 -22.84 0.48 -3.07
C GLU A 492 -24.27 1.05 -3.11
N PHE A 493 -25.05 0.74 -2.10
CA PHE A 493 -26.38 1.28 -1.92
C PHE A 493 -26.37 2.33 -0.80
N GLU A 494 -26.51 3.61 -1.16
CA GLU A 494 -26.65 4.69 -0.18
C GLU A 494 -27.98 4.58 0.56
N SER A 495 -27.89 4.32 1.87
CA SER A 495 -29.08 4.20 2.72
C SER A 495 -29.55 5.57 3.20
N GLY A 496 -30.72 6.02 2.76
CA GLY A 496 -31.39 7.20 3.34
C GLY A 496 -31.93 6.97 4.77
N GLY A 497 -31.75 5.77 5.35
CA GLY A 497 -32.28 5.35 6.64
C GLY A 497 -31.59 6.02 7.83
N ARG A 498 -32.12 5.79 9.04
CA ARG A 498 -31.63 6.41 10.28
C ARG A 498 -30.31 5.81 10.78
N ASN A 499 -30.07 4.52 10.57
CA ASN A 499 -29.01 3.77 11.23
C ASN A 499 -27.82 3.48 10.31
N TRP A 500 -28.04 3.27 9.03
CA TRP A 500 -27.07 2.85 8.05
C TRP A 500 -26.64 4.02 7.18
N ASN A 501 -25.36 4.09 6.85
CA ASN A 501 -24.80 5.01 5.90
C ASN A 501 -24.90 4.42 4.50
N GLU A 502 -24.37 3.23 4.34
CA GLU A 502 -24.41 2.49 3.08
C GLU A 502 -24.52 0.99 3.33
N ILE A 503 -24.90 0.26 2.29
CA ILE A 503 -24.96 -1.19 2.24
C ILE A 503 -24.26 -1.61 0.95
N ASP A 504 -23.19 -2.40 1.10
CA ASP A 504 -22.42 -2.92 -0.01
C ASP A 504 -22.78 -4.37 -0.29
N PHE A 505 -22.97 -4.68 -1.56
CA PHE A 505 -23.19 -6.02 -2.07
C PHE A 505 -21.98 -6.41 -2.90
N ASP A 506 -21.18 -7.34 -2.38
CA ASP A 506 -19.95 -7.79 -3.01
C ASP A 506 -20.11 -9.22 -3.54
N PHE A 507 -19.64 -9.44 -4.76
CA PHE A 507 -19.60 -10.75 -5.38
C PHE A 507 -18.24 -10.95 -6.05
N SER A 508 -17.56 -12.05 -5.73
CA SER A 508 -16.37 -12.50 -6.43
C SER A 508 -16.57 -13.90 -7.04
N ALA A 509 -15.90 -14.13 -8.17
CA ALA A 509 -15.80 -15.45 -8.76
C ALA A 509 -14.43 -15.65 -9.40
N GLY A 510 -13.82 -16.80 -9.13
CA GLY A 510 -12.54 -17.22 -9.67
C GLY A 510 -12.58 -18.65 -10.21
N PHE A 511 -11.76 -18.92 -11.22
CA PHE A 511 -11.60 -20.25 -11.82
C PHE A 511 -10.14 -20.41 -12.24
N ASP A 512 -9.49 -21.48 -11.75
CA ASP A 512 -8.23 -21.93 -12.30
C ASP A 512 -8.43 -23.23 -13.08
N ALA A 513 -7.90 -23.27 -14.27
CA ALA A 513 -7.84 -24.47 -15.10
C ALA A 513 -6.40 -24.78 -15.45
N ASP A 514 -6.03 -26.05 -15.60
CA ASP A 514 -4.75 -26.40 -16.21
C ASP A 514 -4.67 -25.94 -17.66
N LEU A 515 -3.49 -26.03 -18.28
CA LEU A 515 -3.30 -25.63 -19.67
C LEU A 515 -4.05 -26.53 -20.67
N GLY A 516 -4.54 -27.70 -20.25
CA GLY A 516 -5.44 -28.58 -20.97
C GLY A 516 -6.91 -28.18 -20.86
N GLY A 517 -7.25 -27.22 -20.00
CA GLY A 517 -8.60 -26.73 -19.77
C GLY A 517 -9.39 -27.50 -18.70
N GLN A 518 -8.72 -28.36 -17.92
CA GLN A 518 -9.35 -29.04 -16.78
C GLN A 518 -9.42 -28.08 -15.58
N ILE A 519 -10.61 -27.89 -15.02
CA ILE A 519 -10.81 -27.05 -13.83
C ILE A 519 -10.08 -27.65 -12.64
N LEU A 520 -9.20 -26.86 -12.02
CA LEU A 520 -8.42 -27.22 -10.82
C LEU A 520 -9.00 -26.60 -9.56
N SER A 521 -9.47 -25.33 -9.63
CA SER A 521 -10.14 -24.66 -8.53
C SER A 521 -11.25 -23.76 -9.01
N GLU A 522 -12.26 -23.58 -8.19
CA GLU A 522 -13.35 -22.63 -8.34
C GLU A 522 -13.56 -21.94 -6.99
N ASP A 523 -13.77 -20.63 -7.00
CA ASP A 523 -14.16 -19.87 -5.82
C ASP A 523 -15.29 -18.91 -6.15
N PHE A 524 -16.28 -18.85 -5.27
CA PHE A 524 -17.40 -17.93 -5.31
C PHE A 524 -17.61 -17.37 -3.92
N GLU A 525 -17.66 -16.07 -3.79
CA GLU A 525 -17.99 -15.41 -2.55
C GLU A 525 -19.07 -14.37 -2.80
N PHE A 526 -20.06 -14.33 -1.93
CA PHE A 526 -21.04 -13.26 -1.88
C PHE A 526 -21.16 -12.79 -0.44
N ASP A 527 -21.01 -11.47 -0.24
CA ASP A 527 -21.22 -10.88 1.06
C ASP A 527 -21.99 -9.56 1.00
N VAL A 528 -22.57 -9.21 2.12
CA VAL A 528 -23.27 -7.95 2.34
C VAL A 528 -22.66 -7.26 3.55
N THR A 529 -22.18 -6.05 3.34
CA THR A 529 -21.63 -5.21 4.39
C THR A 529 -22.56 -4.04 4.69
N PHE A 530 -22.86 -3.83 5.96
CA PHE A 530 -23.68 -2.75 6.47
C PHE A 530 -22.82 -1.74 7.23
N GLU A 531 -22.59 -0.55 6.67
CA GLU A 531 -21.87 0.53 7.35
C GLU A 531 -22.81 1.38 8.18
N ARG A 532 -22.48 1.61 9.46
CA ARG A 532 -23.27 2.44 10.39
C ARG A 532 -22.90 3.91 10.27
N LYS A 533 -23.89 4.81 10.41
CA LYS A 533 -23.69 6.27 10.47
C LYS A 533 -22.75 6.75 11.58
N GLY A 534 -22.62 6.00 12.66
CA GLY A 534 -21.66 6.28 13.74
C GLY A 534 -20.32 5.59 13.59
N GLY A 535 -20.04 5.04 12.42
CA GLY A 535 -18.91 4.17 12.14
C GLY A 535 -19.11 2.74 12.63
N GLY A 536 -18.23 1.83 12.21
CA GLY A 536 -18.36 0.39 12.43
C GLY A 536 -19.24 -0.27 11.37
N GLU A 537 -19.02 -1.55 11.19
CA GLU A 537 -19.58 -2.35 10.11
C GLU A 537 -20.10 -3.68 10.63
N TYR A 538 -21.07 -4.25 9.95
CA TYR A 538 -21.49 -5.65 10.09
C TYR A 538 -21.43 -6.29 8.72
N ASN A 539 -20.89 -7.48 8.63
CA ASN A 539 -20.87 -8.24 7.38
C ASN A 539 -21.41 -9.66 7.58
N VAL A 540 -21.99 -10.19 6.54
CA VAL A 540 -22.43 -11.58 6.46
C VAL A 540 -22.22 -12.05 5.04
N GLY A 541 -21.73 -13.28 4.88
CA GLY A 541 -21.48 -13.81 3.55
C GLY A 541 -21.43 -15.33 3.51
N ILE A 542 -21.36 -15.81 2.30
CA ILE A 542 -21.22 -17.23 1.95
C ILE A 542 -20.10 -17.38 0.94
N GLU A 543 -19.29 -18.39 1.14
CA GLU A 543 -18.15 -18.75 0.31
C GLU A 543 -18.34 -20.20 -0.16
N HIS A 544 -18.17 -20.43 -1.45
CA HIS A 544 -18.16 -21.77 -2.04
C HIS A 544 -16.86 -21.96 -2.79
N GLU A 545 -16.10 -22.97 -2.42
CA GLU A 545 -14.84 -23.32 -3.04
C GLU A 545 -14.85 -24.74 -3.56
N ARG A 546 -14.12 -24.97 -4.62
CA ARG A 546 -13.76 -26.29 -5.13
C ARG A 546 -12.27 -26.35 -5.34
N GLU A 547 -11.64 -27.37 -4.81
CA GLU A 547 -10.21 -27.62 -4.99
C GLU A 547 -9.98 -29.05 -5.44
N ARG A 548 -9.21 -29.23 -6.53
CA ARG A 548 -8.81 -30.52 -7.04
C ARG A 548 -7.34 -30.77 -6.73
N PHE A 549 -7.07 -31.85 -6.01
CA PHE A 549 -5.72 -32.33 -5.75
C PHE A 549 -5.41 -33.44 -6.75
N LEU A 550 -4.31 -33.26 -7.50
CA LEU A 550 -3.80 -34.22 -8.49
C LEU A 550 -2.83 -35.22 -7.88
N GLU A 551 -2.34 -34.92 -6.69
CA GLU A 551 -1.44 -35.73 -5.85
C GLU A 551 -1.85 -35.57 -4.39
N ASP A 552 -1.40 -36.48 -3.54
CA ASP A 552 -1.64 -36.38 -2.10
C ASP A 552 -0.93 -35.14 -1.55
N PHE A 553 -1.65 -34.37 -0.72
CA PHE A 553 -1.14 -33.14 -0.13
C PHE A 553 -1.10 -33.26 1.39
N GLU A 554 0.09 -33.17 1.96
CA GLU A 554 0.26 -33.07 3.41
C GLU A 554 0.05 -31.60 3.85
N ILE A 555 -1.12 -31.33 4.45
CA ILE A 555 -1.50 -29.98 4.88
C ILE A 555 -0.76 -29.56 6.16
N LEU A 556 -0.52 -30.53 7.04
CA LEU A 556 0.31 -30.45 8.23
C LEU A 556 0.91 -31.83 8.49
N ASP A 557 1.97 -31.87 9.34
CA ASP A 557 2.70 -33.10 9.68
C ASP A 557 1.73 -34.24 10.07
N GLY A 558 1.68 -35.28 9.26
CA GLY A 558 0.81 -36.44 9.45
C GLY A 558 -0.66 -36.27 9.04
N VAL A 559 -1.09 -35.10 8.52
CA VAL A 559 -2.45 -34.89 8.00
C VAL A 559 -2.43 -34.80 6.48
N ILE A 560 -2.80 -35.89 5.82
CA ILE A 560 -2.77 -36.03 4.37
C ILE A 560 -4.14 -35.82 3.77
N ILE A 561 -4.26 -34.96 2.78
CA ILE A 561 -5.42 -34.79 1.91
C ILE A 561 -5.18 -35.63 0.66
N PRO A 562 -5.93 -36.71 0.46
CA PRO A 562 -5.76 -37.59 -0.71
C PRO A 562 -6.05 -36.88 -2.03
N VAL A 563 -5.56 -37.48 -3.12
CA VAL A 563 -6.01 -37.12 -4.48
C VAL A 563 -7.55 -37.11 -4.53
N GLY A 564 -8.13 -36.03 -5.02
CA GLY A 564 -9.58 -35.89 -5.03
C GLY A 564 -10.08 -34.54 -5.52
N ASP A 565 -11.41 -34.46 -5.60
CA ASP A 565 -12.15 -33.25 -5.96
C ASP A 565 -13.00 -32.85 -4.75
N TYR A 566 -12.62 -31.77 -4.07
CA TYR A 566 -13.23 -31.36 -2.81
C TYR A 566 -14.04 -30.08 -3.06
N ARG A 567 -15.30 -30.12 -2.67
CA ARG A 567 -16.19 -28.95 -2.69
C ARG A 567 -16.59 -28.65 -1.27
N HIS A 568 -16.62 -27.38 -0.94
CA HIS A 568 -17.00 -26.95 0.38
C HIS A 568 -17.67 -25.59 0.35
N THR A 569 -18.62 -25.45 1.24
CA THR A 569 -19.37 -24.21 1.45
C THR A 569 -19.24 -23.78 2.89
N ARG A 570 -18.88 -22.52 3.10
CA ARG A 570 -18.77 -21.91 4.41
C ARG A 570 -19.62 -20.67 4.48
N VAL A 571 -20.15 -20.38 5.66
CA VAL A 571 -20.79 -19.10 5.97
C VAL A 571 -19.92 -18.33 6.92
N PHE A 572 -19.93 -17.03 6.79
CA PHE A 572 -19.22 -16.18 7.73
C PHE A 572 -20.03 -14.95 8.09
N GLY A 573 -19.71 -14.37 9.22
CA GLY A 573 -20.29 -13.11 9.66
C GLY A 573 -19.37 -12.43 10.63
N GLY A 574 -19.48 -11.10 10.69
CA GLY A 574 -18.59 -10.34 11.52
C GLY A 574 -19.12 -8.96 11.85
N PHE A 575 -18.37 -8.28 12.68
CA PHE A 575 -18.57 -6.86 12.97
C PHE A 575 -17.27 -6.15 13.25
N SER A 576 -17.24 -4.85 13.01
CA SER A 576 -16.18 -3.97 13.48
C SER A 576 -16.77 -2.78 14.24
N THR A 577 -16.08 -2.38 15.31
CA THR A 577 -16.44 -1.17 16.06
C THR A 577 -15.83 0.07 15.40
N PRO A 578 -16.37 1.28 15.66
CA PRO A 578 -15.77 2.51 15.15
C PRO A 578 -14.32 2.67 15.57
N SER A 579 -13.44 3.02 14.64
CA SER A 579 -12.02 3.28 14.90
C SER A 579 -11.79 4.56 15.73
N SER A 580 -12.82 5.42 15.85
CA SER A 580 -12.87 6.60 16.70
C SER A 580 -12.97 6.29 18.20
N TRP A 581 -13.32 5.07 18.57
CA TRP A 581 -13.41 4.69 19.98
C TRP A 581 -12.03 4.50 20.61
N ARG A 582 -11.97 4.63 21.93
CA ARG A 582 -10.72 4.36 22.68
C ARG A 582 -10.37 2.89 22.73
N TRP A 583 -11.36 2.03 22.64
CA TRP A 583 -11.22 0.57 22.52
C TRP A 583 -12.20 0.07 21.49
N GLY A 584 -11.85 -0.98 20.83
CA GLY A 584 -12.72 -1.59 19.85
C GLY A 584 -12.25 -2.95 19.43
N SER A 585 -13.06 -3.59 18.61
CA SER A 585 -12.79 -4.92 18.11
C SER A 585 -13.28 -5.09 16.68
N ARG A 586 -12.63 -6.00 15.97
CA ARG A 586 -13.12 -6.62 14.75
C ARG A 586 -13.20 -8.12 15.02
N LEU A 587 -14.36 -8.69 14.76
CA LEU A 587 -14.60 -10.13 14.88
C LEU A 587 -15.13 -10.65 13.55
N LYS A 588 -14.56 -11.75 13.07
CA LYS A 588 -15.12 -12.60 11.99
C LYS A 588 -15.23 -14.02 12.51
N LEU A 589 -16.38 -14.60 12.34
CA LEU A 589 -16.66 -16.01 12.62
C LEU A 589 -16.96 -16.70 11.29
N SER A 590 -16.46 -17.90 11.11
CA SER A 590 -16.74 -18.71 9.92
C SER A 590 -17.00 -20.16 10.32
N ALA A 591 -17.87 -20.84 9.57
CA ALA A 591 -18.13 -22.24 9.78
C ALA A 591 -18.66 -22.89 8.50
N GLY A 592 -18.30 -24.14 8.28
CA GLY A 592 -18.81 -24.95 7.17
C GLY A 592 -17.92 -26.10 6.79
N GLU A 593 -18.13 -26.60 5.60
CA GLU A 593 -17.37 -27.72 5.04
C GLU A 593 -15.95 -27.29 4.70
N TYR A 594 -14.99 -28.18 4.77
CA TYR A 594 -13.60 -27.96 4.35
C TYR A 594 -12.90 -29.27 4.03
N LEU A 595 -12.42 -29.46 2.81
CA LEU A 595 -11.62 -30.59 2.33
C LEU A 595 -12.19 -31.98 2.73
N GLY A 596 -13.52 -32.15 2.59
CA GLY A 596 -14.22 -33.38 2.94
C GLY A 596 -14.56 -33.53 4.42
N GLY A 597 -14.24 -32.54 5.24
CA GLY A 597 -14.58 -32.42 6.65
C GLY A 597 -15.24 -31.11 6.99
N GLN A 598 -14.94 -30.56 8.15
CA GLN A 598 -15.49 -29.28 8.65
C GLN A 598 -14.41 -28.39 9.17
N ARG A 599 -14.62 -27.05 9.03
CA ARG A 599 -13.79 -26.00 9.62
C ARG A 599 -14.66 -24.98 10.33
N GLN A 600 -14.19 -24.56 11.51
CA GLN A 600 -14.72 -23.41 12.24
C GLN A 600 -13.57 -22.45 12.48
N GLY A 601 -13.81 -21.16 12.27
CA GLY A 601 -12.77 -20.14 12.39
C GLY A 601 -13.23 -18.95 13.23
N ILE A 602 -12.29 -18.38 13.96
CA ILE A 602 -12.44 -17.12 14.70
C ILE A 602 -11.25 -16.23 14.36
N ASP A 603 -11.55 -15.06 13.79
CA ASP A 603 -10.61 -13.97 13.63
C ASP A 603 -11.02 -12.82 14.53
N LEU A 604 -10.25 -12.54 15.57
CA LEU A 604 -10.50 -11.47 16.53
C LEU A 604 -9.34 -10.48 16.53
N GLU A 605 -9.62 -9.22 16.29
CA GLU A 605 -8.69 -8.12 16.54
C GLU A 605 -9.27 -7.18 17.58
N MET A 606 -8.51 -6.84 18.59
CA MET A 606 -8.87 -5.85 19.61
C MET A 606 -7.84 -4.73 19.61
N PHE A 607 -8.29 -3.51 19.78
CA PHE A 607 -7.41 -2.36 19.96
C PHE A 607 -7.83 -1.53 21.19
N TRP A 608 -6.83 -0.91 21.82
CA TRP A 608 -7.02 -0.02 22.95
C TRP A 608 -6.07 1.17 22.86
N LYS A 609 -6.63 2.38 22.87
CA LYS A 609 -5.93 3.66 22.78
C LYS A 609 -6.37 4.55 23.95
N PRO A 610 -5.83 4.33 25.17
CA PRO A 610 -6.25 5.07 26.36
C PRO A 610 -5.89 6.55 26.29
N SER A 611 -4.80 6.88 25.63
CA SER A 611 -4.30 8.24 25.46
C SER A 611 -3.64 8.40 24.09
N SER A 612 -3.15 9.61 23.78
CA SER A 612 -2.36 9.88 22.57
C SER A 612 -0.97 9.24 22.57
N GLN A 613 -0.52 8.74 23.72
CA GLN A 613 0.80 8.15 23.88
C GLN A 613 0.80 6.62 23.77
N TRP A 614 -0.31 5.97 24.08
CA TRP A 614 -0.39 4.52 24.18
C TRP A 614 -1.38 3.94 23.17
N ALA A 615 -0.94 2.92 22.47
CA ALA A 615 -1.80 2.09 21.63
C ALA A 615 -1.43 0.61 21.83
N THR A 616 -2.43 -0.23 21.93
CA THR A 616 -2.28 -1.69 22.01
C THR A 616 -3.17 -2.32 20.99
N ARG A 617 -2.67 -3.37 20.33
CA ARG A 617 -3.43 -4.22 19.44
C ARG A 617 -3.13 -5.67 19.76
N VAL A 618 -4.16 -6.48 19.78
CA VAL A 618 -4.05 -7.93 19.91
C VAL A 618 -4.91 -8.56 18.83
N SER A 619 -4.34 -9.49 18.06
CA SER A 619 -5.09 -10.31 17.11
C SER A 619 -4.94 -11.78 17.46
N VAL A 620 -6.04 -12.51 17.35
CA VAL A 620 -6.14 -13.95 17.54
C VAL A 620 -6.79 -14.53 16.30
N ASN A 621 -6.11 -15.45 15.64
CA ASN A 621 -6.65 -16.25 14.56
C ASN A 621 -6.66 -17.70 15.03
N ASN A 622 -7.82 -18.32 15.04
CA ASN A 622 -7.96 -19.70 15.45
C ASN A 622 -8.89 -20.46 14.49
N ASP A 623 -8.40 -21.57 13.95
CA ASP A 623 -9.18 -22.47 13.11
C ASP A 623 -9.13 -23.88 13.67
N TRP A 624 -10.30 -24.45 13.88
CA TRP A 624 -10.50 -25.87 14.20
C TRP A 624 -10.87 -26.62 12.93
N ASN A 625 -10.07 -27.59 12.55
CA ASN A 625 -10.24 -28.39 11.35
C ASN A 625 -10.46 -29.84 11.74
N GLN A 626 -11.61 -30.41 11.33
CA GLN A 626 -11.96 -31.82 11.48
C GLN A 626 -11.98 -32.44 10.09
N LEU A 627 -10.89 -33.11 9.71
CA LEU A 627 -10.72 -33.66 8.36
C LEU A 627 -10.64 -35.19 8.38
N PRO A 628 -11.02 -35.88 7.28
CA PRO A 628 -10.87 -37.32 7.19
C PRO A 628 -9.44 -37.83 7.43
N GLY A 629 -8.41 -37.02 7.11
CA GLY A 629 -7.00 -37.34 7.31
C GLY A 629 -6.47 -37.05 8.72
N GLY A 630 -7.25 -36.41 9.57
CA GLY A 630 -6.86 -36.05 10.94
C GLY A 630 -7.37 -34.67 11.34
N ASP A 631 -7.64 -34.50 12.63
CA ASP A 631 -8.07 -33.23 13.20
C ASP A 631 -6.85 -32.38 13.59
N PHE A 632 -6.93 -31.08 13.36
CA PHE A 632 -5.90 -30.16 13.82
C PHE A 632 -6.46 -28.76 14.11
N GLU A 633 -5.73 -28.03 14.93
CA GLU A 633 -6.01 -26.64 15.25
C GLU A 633 -4.84 -25.76 14.83
N THR A 634 -5.15 -24.61 14.21
CA THR A 634 -4.17 -23.55 14.00
C THR A 634 -4.50 -22.36 14.87
N PHE A 635 -3.59 -21.97 15.74
CA PHE A 635 -3.76 -20.88 16.68
C PHE A 635 -2.59 -19.90 16.58
N VAL A 636 -2.88 -18.67 16.19
CA VAL A 636 -1.89 -17.60 16.05
C VAL A 636 -2.33 -16.40 16.87
N VAL A 637 -1.43 -15.91 17.71
CA VAL A 637 -1.63 -14.67 18.48
C VAL A 637 -0.55 -13.66 18.10
N ASN A 638 -0.97 -12.45 17.77
CA ASN A 638 -0.08 -11.31 17.59
C ASN A 638 -0.49 -10.20 18.55
N GLY A 639 0.44 -9.70 19.36
CA GLY A 639 0.27 -8.57 20.25
C GLY A 639 1.20 -7.44 19.84
N ALA A 640 0.72 -6.20 19.82
CA ALA A 640 1.53 -5.02 19.59
C ALA A 640 1.25 -3.99 20.68
N LEU A 641 2.30 -3.55 21.37
CA LEU A 641 2.26 -2.45 22.33
C LEU A 641 3.09 -1.30 21.79
N GLN A 642 2.52 -0.10 21.76
CA GLN A 642 3.18 1.10 21.27
C GLN A 642 3.12 2.20 22.32
N TRP A 643 4.25 2.86 22.54
CA TRP A 643 4.35 4.04 23.38
C TRP A 643 5.02 5.17 22.60
N THR A 644 4.32 6.28 22.45
CA THR A 644 4.72 7.46 21.66
C THR A 644 4.63 8.70 22.54
N PRO A 645 5.60 8.90 23.46
CA PRO A 645 5.56 10.04 24.38
C PRO A 645 5.62 11.39 23.66
N THR A 646 6.38 11.46 22.56
CA THR A 646 6.44 12.61 21.66
C THR A 646 6.30 12.13 20.20
N THR A 647 6.16 13.04 19.25
CA THR A 647 6.15 12.72 17.81
C THR A 647 7.48 12.19 17.31
N GLU A 648 8.58 12.47 18.02
CA GLU A 648 9.94 12.07 17.68
C GLU A 648 10.36 10.73 18.30
N LEU A 649 9.69 10.25 19.35
CA LEU A 649 10.07 9.02 20.06
C LEU A 649 8.94 7.99 20.01
N LEU A 650 9.23 6.83 19.40
CA LEU A 650 8.33 5.69 19.29
C LEU A 650 9.01 4.44 19.86
N LEU A 651 8.35 3.79 20.79
CA LEU A 651 8.69 2.45 21.25
C LEU A 651 7.60 1.48 20.83
N THR A 652 7.98 0.38 20.21
CA THR A 652 7.07 -0.72 19.83
C THR A 652 7.58 -2.03 20.42
N THR A 653 6.65 -2.88 20.81
CA THR A 653 6.94 -4.26 21.20
C THR A 653 5.90 -5.15 20.54
N ASP A 654 6.36 -6.05 19.66
CA ASP A 654 5.54 -7.03 19.00
C ASP A 654 5.79 -8.41 19.62
N LEU A 655 4.73 -9.12 19.94
CA LEU A 655 4.72 -10.48 20.44
C LEU A 655 3.97 -11.36 19.45
N GLN A 656 4.54 -12.50 19.07
CA GLN A 656 3.94 -13.42 18.13
C GLN A 656 4.08 -14.84 18.68
N TYR A 657 2.98 -15.60 18.65
CA TYR A 657 2.96 -17.01 19.01
C TYR A 657 2.12 -17.79 17.99
N ASP A 658 2.56 -18.96 17.65
CA ASP A 658 1.75 -19.97 16.94
C ASP A 658 1.94 -21.36 17.60
N ASN A 659 0.88 -22.14 17.58
CA ASN A 659 0.85 -23.46 18.21
C ASN A 659 1.58 -24.55 17.42
N LEU A 660 1.86 -24.34 16.13
CA LEU A 660 2.51 -25.35 15.30
C LEU A 660 4.03 -25.31 15.44
N SER A 661 4.62 -24.11 15.41
CA SER A 661 6.06 -23.97 15.68
C SER A 661 6.38 -23.95 17.19
N GLU A 662 5.39 -23.78 18.04
CA GLU A 662 5.51 -23.60 19.50
C GLU A 662 6.54 -22.51 19.91
N LYS A 663 6.73 -21.52 19.03
CA LYS A 663 7.72 -20.45 19.23
C LYS A 663 7.04 -19.15 19.63
N VAL A 664 7.62 -18.47 20.63
CA VAL A 664 7.27 -17.10 20.96
C VAL A 664 8.32 -16.17 20.34
N GLY A 665 7.91 -15.31 19.44
CA GLY A 665 8.73 -14.23 18.90
C GLY A 665 8.48 -12.94 19.64
N ILE A 666 9.54 -12.24 20.04
CA ILE A 666 9.50 -10.91 20.65
C ILE A 666 10.34 -9.98 19.80
N ASN A 667 9.74 -8.88 19.34
CA ASN A 667 10.44 -7.80 18.66
C ASN A 667 10.22 -6.51 19.43
N GLY A 668 11.26 -5.95 20.01
CA GLY A 668 11.26 -4.65 20.67
C GLY A 668 12.02 -3.64 19.82
N ARG A 669 11.42 -2.47 19.57
CA ARG A 669 12.03 -1.43 18.74
C ARG A 669 11.84 -0.05 19.39
N VAL A 670 12.90 0.72 19.47
CA VAL A 670 12.89 2.15 19.78
C VAL A 670 13.33 2.90 18.54
N ARG A 671 12.53 3.87 18.09
CA ARG A 671 12.89 4.83 17.04
C ARG A 671 12.89 6.22 17.66
N TRP A 672 14.02 6.88 17.56
CA TRP A 672 14.17 8.28 17.94
C TRP A 672 14.55 9.12 16.72
N THR A 673 13.65 9.98 16.28
CA THR A 673 13.85 10.93 15.18
C THR A 673 14.47 12.20 15.75
N VAL A 674 15.77 12.38 15.57
CA VAL A 674 16.51 13.56 16.07
C VAL A 674 16.10 14.82 15.30
N LYS A 675 15.90 14.67 14.00
CA LYS A 675 15.31 15.66 13.08
C LYS A 675 14.77 14.92 11.84
N PRO A 676 13.85 15.51 11.07
CA PRO A 676 13.35 14.88 9.85
C PRO A 676 14.47 14.29 8.98
N GLY A 677 14.38 13.01 8.64
CA GLY A 677 15.39 12.26 7.89
C GLY A 677 16.59 11.73 8.70
N SER A 678 16.64 11.92 10.04
CA SER A 678 17.72 11.40 10.90
C SER A 678 17.15 10.62 12.07
N ASN A 679 17.31 9.30 12.05
CA ASN A 679 16.76 8.39 13.04
C ASN A 679 17.85 7.59 13.76
N VAL A 680 17.59 7.30 15.03
CA VAL A 680 18.35 6.33 15.83
C VAL A 680 17.41 5.18 16.16
N TYR A 681 17.87 3.97 15.89
CA TYR A 681 17.12 2.74 16.17
C TYR A 681 17.84 1.91 17.22
N PHE A 682 17.07 1.31 18.11
CA PHE A 682 17.49 0.21 18.96
C PHE A 682 16.48 -0.92 18.79
N VAL A 683 16.95 -2.09 18.34
CA VAL A 683 16.09 -3.23 18.01
C VAL A 683 16.55 -4.46 18.76
N VAL A 684 15.62 -5.17 19.39
CA VAL A 684 15.83 -6.45 20.07
C VAL A 684 14.88 -7.48 19.46
N ASN A 685 15.45 -8.55 18.93
CA ASN A 685 14.71 -9.69 18.40
C ASN A 685 15.04 -10.92 19.25
N GLN A 686 14.02 -11.57 19.79
CA GLN A 686 14.17 -12.80 20.54
C GLN A 686 13.16 -13.85 20.05
N SER A 687 13.62 -15.08 19.87
CA SER A 687 12.76 -16.23 19.58
C SER A 687 12.97 -17.26 20.70
N LEU A 688 11.91 -17.57 21.39
CA LEU A 688 11.88 -18.57 22.47
C LEU A 688 11.10 -19.79 21.95
N THR A 689 11.71 -20.97 22.02
CA THR A 689 11.03 -22.24 21.73
C THR A 689 10.69 -22.91 23.06
N LYS A 690 9.48 -23.44 23.17
CA LYS A 690 9.11 -24.25 24.35
C LYS A 690 10.03 -25.47 24.37
N MET A 691 10.86 -25.62 25.40
CA MET A 691 11.56 -26.87 25.63
C MET A 691 10.51 -27.91 25.97
N GLY A 692 10.43 -28.98 25.15
CA GLY A 692 9.67 -30.16 25.54
C GLY A 692 10.21 -30.71 26.87
N PRO A 693 9.41 -31.46 27.63
CA PRO A 693 9.96 -32.19 28.75
C PRO A 693 11.00 -33.17 28.20
N GLU A 694 12.23 -33.15 28.78
CA GLU A 694 13.30 -34.11 28.54
C GLU A 694 12.83 -35.54 28.81
#